data_104ac3a187670690ac11c1dc23ac43a5
#
_entry.id   104ac3a187670690ac11c1dc23ac43a5
#
_cell.length_a   1.000
_cell.length_b   1.000
_cell.length_c   1.000
_cell.angle_alpha   90.00
_cell.angle_beta   90.00
_cell.angle_gamma   90.00
#
_symmetry.space_group_name_H-M   'P 1'
#
loop_
_entity.id
_entity.type
_entity.pdbx_description
1 polymer ?
#
loop_
_entity_poly.entity_id
_entity_poly.type
_entity_poly.pdbx_seq_one_letter_code
_entity_poly.pdbx_strand_id
1 'polypeptide(L)'
;MELKDIKKIGPKRLEGLRKLNITDINDLVFYSPNYYEDRKTPVRVKDLDFEKKQLVHLKIVAGPARRKTASNMTMVSYNATDGERPVEIVFFNQSFAVSYFKKGLSYYIFGKPSIYNNRVSFSNPIFSQVKGKDLGVIVPIYPLNATITNKILRESIKAALDNFTDIKLLPDEIIKKYNFLSIKALLRMIHFPEEIEKANYAIKSMAYVEAFLLNVMKYSNFSFTKKSKGKVIRDTSEERDFLRGLPFLLTEGQKDAIVDIKRDLEADYSMNRLLQGDVGSGKTVVGQYMAIKTVAGGRQVAFMAPTTLLAVQNYEKLKTFADKFNMNCELLISKTKKKDKERIYEEVQNGNIDILVGTHSLLNEDINFKDLGSVIIDEQHRFGVNQRNNLIEKGNGTNVLVMSATPIPRSLSIILYGDMDISEIKTMPEGRQKIDTYVLTEKEMDSINGFVRRELQNGRQAYYVCPLIEESEKSDLNSATELYERLKVEFTGKNVALLTGRTDDEEKEKIMTDFKDGLIDVLVSTTVIEVGIDVPNATTIVIMNGERFGLAQLHQLRGRVGRGQYKSTCIIAHNAKNDETYSRLKTIERSNDGFYIAMEDLKQRGPGEILGLKQSGAQKFKFLDFETDLNIVMRAKNDFDEYIKNASEAEVTELKNNAELLLGKIESGVLN
;
A
#
# COMPACT_ATOMS: atom_id res chain seq x y z
N MET A 1 -17.10 -22.53 -24.66
CA MET A 1 -16.42 -21.72 -25.70
C MET A 1 -15.04 -21.40 -25.20
N GLU A 2 -14.00 -21.67 -25.98
CA GLU A 2 -12.62 -21.27 -25.64
C GLU A 2 -12.21 -20.03 -26.44
N LEU A 3 -11.12 -19.32 -26.02
CA LEU A 3 -10.63 -18.14 -26.74
C LEU A 3 -10.31 -18.42 -28.23
N LYS A 4 -9.82 -19.61 -28.54
CA LYS A 4 -9.51 -20.04 -29.91
C LYS A 4 -10.75 -20.20 -30.83
N ASP A 5 -11.93 -20.36 -30.22
CA ASP A 5 -13.20 -20.54 -30.96
C ASP A 5 -13.78 -19.20 -31.40
N ILE A 6 -13.26 -18.07 -30.86
CA ILE A 6 -13.70 -16.71 -31.23
C ILE A 6 -13.19 -16.40 -32.65
N LYS A 7 -14.11 -16.02 -33.53
CA LYS A 7 -13.77 -15.61 -34.90
C LYS A 7 -12.67 -14.56 -34.94
N LYS A 8 -11.66 -14.75 -35.76
CA LYS A 8 -10.48 -13.87 -35.93
C LYS A 8 -9.39 -14.01 -34.85
N ILE A 9 -9.51 -14.89 -33.85
CA ILE A 9 -8.43 -15.19 -32.90
C ILE A 9 -7.62 -16.40 -33.42
N GLY A 10 -6.53 -16.11 -34.13
CA GLY A 10 -5.51 -17.09 -34.51
C GLY A 10 -4.36 -17.15 -33.50
N PRO A 11 -3.36 -18.04 -33.70
CA PRO A 11 -2.28 -18.28 -32.73
C PRO A 11 -1.54 -17.00 -32.28
N LYS A 12 -1.20 -16.10 -33.21
CA LYS A 12 -0.51 -14.84 -32.91
C LYS A 12 -1.35 -13.90 -32.02
N ARG A 13 -2.67 -13.85 -32.23
CA ARG A 13 -3.58 -13.04 -31.39
C ARG A 13 -3.84 -13.69 -30.05
N LEU A 14 -3.88 -15.00 -29.98
CA LEU A 14 -3.98 -15.74 -28.72
C LEU A 14 -2.77 -15.46 -27.81
N GLU A 15 -1.56 -15.47 -28.40
CA GLU A 15 -0.36 -15.05 -27.67
C GLU A 15 -0.42 -13.58 -27.23
N GLY A 16 -0.96 -12.69 -28.09
CA GLY A 16 -1.20 -11.29 -27.74
C GLY A 16 -2.18 -11.11 -26.56
N LEU A 17 -3.26 -11.91 -26.50
CA LEU A 17 -4.19 -11.91 -25.37
C LEU A 17 -3.52 -12.41 -24.09
N ARG A 18 -2.70 -13.46 -24.16
CA ARG A 18 -1.92 -13.95 -23.00
C ARG A 18 -0.97 -12.89 -22.43
N LYS A 19 -0.35 -12.09 -23.30
CA LYS A 19 0.49 -10.95 -22.87
C LYS A 19 -0.31 -9.81 -22.19
N LEU A 20 -1.64 -9.83 -22.31
CA LEU A 20 -2.57 -8.95 -21.59
C LEU A 20 -3.18 -9.64 -20.36
N ASN A 21 -2.66 -10.80 -19.97
CA ASN A 21 -3.19 -11.66 -18.89
C ASN A 21 -4.63 -12.14 -19.16
N ILE A 22 -4.99 -12.29 -20.43
CA ILE A 22 -6.27 -12.85 -20.85
C ILE A 22 -6.02 -14.29 -21.31
N THR A 23 -6.34 -15.25 -20.46
CA THR A 23 -6.05 -16.68 -20.67
C THR A 23 -7.29 -17.50 -21.02
N ASP A 24 -8.46 -17.04 -20.59
CA ASP A 24 -9.75 -17.67 -20.84
C ASP A 24 -10.87 -16.66 -21.18
N ILE A 25 -12.10 -17.15 -21.33
CA ILE A 25 -13.27 -16.33 -21.64
C ILE A 25 -13.67 -15.41 -20.48
N ASN A 26 -13.48 -15.84 -19.23
CA ASN A 26 -13.81 -15.03 -18.07
C ASN A 26 -12.86 -13.83 -17.98
N ASP A 27 -11.56 -14.06 -18.17
CA ASP A 27 -10.59 -12.96 -18.22
C ASP A 27 -10.97 -11.95 -19.30
N LEU A 28 -11.46 -12.42 -20.46
CA LEU A 28 -11.85 -11.55 -21.56
C LEU A 28 -13.09 -10.71 -21.24
N VAL A 29 -14.14 -11.30 -20.64
CA VAL A 29 -15.37 -10.56 -20.33
C VAL A 29 -15.21 -9.64 -19.11
N PHE A 30 -14.30 -9.95 -18.20
CA PHE A 30 -13.96 -9.10 -17.05
C PHE A 30 -12.80 -8.11 -17.34
N TYR A 31 -12.31 -8.00 -18.58
CA TYR A 31 -11.23 -7.10 -18.95
C TYR A 31 -11.73 -5.65 -18.98
N SER A 32 -11.39 -4.85 -17.97
CA SER A 32 -11.91 -3.49 -17.80
C SER A 32 -11.32 -2.48 -18.80
N PRO A 33 -12.12 -1.57 -19.37
CA PRO A 33 -11.61 -0.46 -20.17
C PRO A 33 -10.90 0.59 -19.29
N ASN A 34 -9.90 1.28 -19.86
CA ASN A 34 -9.23 2.39 -19.18
C ASN A 34 -10.09 3.65 -19.13
N TYR A 35 -10.79 3.95 -20.22
CA TYR A 35 -11.66 5.11 -20.35
C TYR A 35 -12.64 4.92 -21.54
N TYR A 36 -13.57 5.87 -21.68
CA TYR A 36 -14.55 5.88 -22.76
C TYR A 36 -14.35 7.09 -23.67
N GLU A 37 -14.49 6.88 -24.98
CA GLU A 37 -14.60 7.95 -25.97
C GLU A 37 -16.07 8.13 -26.38
N ASP A 38 -16.65 9.30 -26.10
CA ASP A 38 -17.96 9.64 -26.66
C ASP A 38 -17.80 9.95 -28.16
N ARG A 39 -18.26 9.04 -28.99
CA ARG A 39 -18.31 9.17 -30.45
C ARG A 39 -19.76 9.23 -30.94
N LYS A 40 -20.73 9.48 -30.02
CA LYS A 40 -22.19 9.46 -30.30
C LYS A 40 -22.70 10.82 -30.67
N THR A 41 -22.29 11.86 -29.95
CA THR A 41 -22.85 13.21 -30.03
C THR A 41 -21.87 14.14 -30.73
N PRO A 42 -22.18 14.63 -31.96
CA PRO A 42 -21.33 15.60 -32.64
C PRO A 42 -21.46 16.97 -31.96
N VAL A 43 -20.30 17.62 -31.75
CA VAL A 43 -20.23 19.00 -31.28
C VAL A 43 -20.01 19.96 -32.45
N ARG A 44 -20.33 21.22 -32.28
CA ARG A 44 -20.07 22.27 -33.28
C ARG A 44 -18.62 22.69 -33.22
N VAL A 45 -18.03 23.13 -34.34
CA VAL A 45 -16.63 23.54 -34.40
C VAL A 45 -16.30 24.70 -33.47
N LYS A 46 -17.27 25.57 -33.17
CA LYS A 46 -17.09 26.67 -32.21
C LYS A 46 -16.99 26.24 -30.75
N ASP A 47 -17.55 25.06 -30.41
CA ASP A 47 -17.65 24.54 -29.07
C ASP A 47 -16.60 23.44 -28.79
N LEU A 48 -15.56 23.32 -29.66
CA LEU A 48 -14.52 22.31 -29.53
C LEU A 48 -13.62 22.55 -28.32
N ASP A 49 -13.41 21.48 -27.57
CA ASP A 49 -12.37 21.36 -26.54
C ASP A 49 -11.08 20.79 -27.20
N PHE A 50 -10.01 21.58 -27.23
CA PHE A 50 -8.74 21.19 -27.89
C PHE A 50 -7.92 20.18 -27.11
N GLU A 51 -8.31 19.87 -25.88
CA GLU A 51 -7.64 18.85 -25.06
C GLU A 51 -8.20 17.44 -25.27
N LYS A 52 -9.41 17.31 -25.84
CA LYS A 52 -10.12 16.04 -25.98
C LYS A 52 -10.36 15.67 -27.45
N LYS A 53 -10.46 14.35 -27.70
CA LYS A 53 -11.01 13.86 -28.98
C LYS A 53 -12.52 14.05 -28.99
N GLN A 54 -13.07 14.58 -30.08
CA GLN A 54 -14.49 14.87 -30.21
C GLN A 54 -14.99 14.51 -31.59
N LEU A 55 -16.31 14.25 -31.67
CA LEU A 55 -17.01 14.00 -32.92
C LEU A 55 -17.53 15.32 -33.47
N VAL A 56 -17.31 15.56 -34.76
CA VAL A 56 -17.91 16.66 -35.52
C VAL A 56 -18.58 16.14 -36.77
N HIS A 57 -19.55 16.86 -37.28
CA HIS A 57 -20.21 16.57 -38.57
C HIS A 57 -19.88 17.66 -39.57
N LEU A 58 -19.08 17.33 -40.60
CA LEU A 58 -18.52 18.30 -41.51
C LEU A 58 -18.87 17.97 -42.95
N LYS A 59 -19.17 19.02 -43.74
CA LYS A 59 -19.37 18.95 -45.19
C LYS A 59 -18.03 19.27 -45.88
N ILE A 60 -17.61 18.42 -46.82
CA ILE A 60 -16.39 18.63 -47.59
C ILE A 60 -16.63 19.73 -48.65
N VAL A 61 -15.83 20.79 -48.60
CA VAL A 61 -15.92 21.95 -49.50
C VAL A 61 -14.92 21.86 -50.64
N ALA A 62 -13.65 21.43 -50.33
CA ALA A 62 -12.58 21.32 -51.29
C ALA A 62 -11.56 20.25 -50.93
N GLY A 63 -10.77 19.83 -51.89
CA GLY A 63 -9.76 18.79 -51.80
C GLY A 63 -10.07 17.60 -52.68
N PRO A 64 -9.14 16.60 -52.76
CA PRO A 64 -7.88 16.49 -51.99
C PRO A 64 -6.78 17.43 -52.51
N ALA A 65 -6.00 18.02 -51.59
CA ALA A 65 -4.72 18.65 -51.89
C ALA A 65 -3.59 17.75 -51.38
N ARG A 66 -2.63 17.43 -52.24
CA ARG A 66 -1.47 16.58 -51.91
C ARG A 66 -0.20 17.45 -51.84
N ARG A 67 0.53 17.37 -50.75
CA ARG A 67 1.80 18.08 -50.55
C ARG A 67 2.82 17.16 -49.86
N LYS A 68 4.11 17.50 -49.97
CA LYS A 68 5.18 16.92 -49.14
C LYS A 68 5.53 17.94 -48.05
N THR A 69 5.70 17.45 -46.81
CA THR A 69 6.20 18.25 -45.69
C THR A 69 7.73 18.47 -45.84
N ALA A 70 8.29 19.38 -45.05
CA ALA A 70 9.74 19.59 -44.99
C ALA A 70 10.51 18.31 -44.57
N SER A 71 9.86 17.41 -43.80
CA SER A 71 10.37 16.09 -43.41
C SER A 71 10.07 14.99 -44.43
N ASN A 72 9.76 15.35 -45.70
CA ASN A 72 9.46 14.44 -46.81
C ASN A 72 8.24 13.49 -46.62
N MET A 73 7.37 13.76 -45.62
CA MET A 73 6.12 13.00 -45.41
C MET A 73 5.08 13.44 -46.42
N THR A 74 4.34 12.48 -47.01
CA THR A 74 3.18 12.79 -47.84
C THR A 74 2.02 13.26 -46.96
N MET A 75 1.47 14.46 -47.29
CA MET A 75 0.32 15.06 -46.64
C MET A 75 -0.83 15.17 -47.66
N VAL A 76 -2.00 14.68 -47.29
CA VAL A 76 -3.25 14.85 -48.06
C VAL A 76 -4.20 15.65 -47.20
N SER A 77 -4.71 16.78 -47.69
CA SER A 77 -5.65 17.64 -46.94
C SER A 77 -6.95 17.89 -47.69
N TYR A 78 -8.00 18.12 -46.89
CA TYR A 78 -9.33 18.49 -47.34
C TYR A 78 -9.82 19.68 -46.53
N ASN A 79 -10.53 20.61 -47.20
CA ASN A 79 -11.24 21.68 -46.53
C ASN A 79 -12.69 21.25 -46.32
N ALA A 80 -13.17 21.43 -45.09
CA ALA A 80 -14.52 21.09 -44.68
C ALA A 80 -15.13 22.23 -43.84
N THR A 81 -16.43 22.16 -43.55
CA THR A 81 -17.12 23.12 -42.69
C THR A 81 -18.30 22.45 -41.99
N ASP A 82 -18.65 22.97 -40.82
CA ASP A 82 -19.93 22.64 -40.14
C ASP A 82 -21.09 23.61 -40.55
N GLY A 83 -20.79 24.51 -41.51
CA GLY A 83 -21.68 25.58 -41.96
C GLY A 83 -21.36 26.96 -41.36
N GLU A 84 -20.69 27.01 -40.22
CA GLU A 84 -20.29 28.23 -39.50
C GLU A 84 -18.77 28.51 -39.62
N ARG A 85 -17.95 27.47 -39.49
CA ARG A 85 -16.48 27.59 -39.43
C ARG A 85 -15.74 26.66 -40.41
N PRO A 86 -14.64 27.10 -41.01
CA PRO A 86 -13.77 26.24 -41.82
C PRO A 86 -12.92 25.33 -40.94
N VAL A 87 -12.73 24.09 -41.43
CA VAL A 87 -11.91 23.05 -40.79
C VAL A 87 -11.04 22.39 -41.82
N GLU A 88 -9.77 22.11 -41.50
CA GLU A 88 -8.88 21.33 -42.35
C GLU A 88 -8.79 19.89 -41.82
N ILE A 89 -8.92 18.89 -42.70
CA ILE A 89 -8.75 17.48 -42.38
C ILE A 89 -7.47 17.00 -43.05
N VAL A 90 -6.51 16.49 -42.27
CA VAL A 90 -5.18 16.17 -42.78
C VAL A 90 -4.84 14.70 -42.52
N PHE A 91 -4.28 14.05 -43.54
CA PHE A 91 -3.76 12.68 -43.47
C PHE A 91 -2.27 12.69 -43.78
N PHE A 92 -1.46 12.16 -42.85
CA PHE A 92 -0.02 12.01 -43.01
C PHE A 92 0.34 10.57 -43.36
N ASN A 93 1.27 10.41 -44.35
CA ASN A 93 1.76 9.10 -44.80
C ASN A 93 0.68 8.13 -45.34
N GLN A 94 -0.47 8.70 -45.77
CA GLN A 94 -1.60 7.95 -46.33
C GLN A 94 -1.90 8.43 -47.75
N SER A 95 -1.08 7.99 -48.72
CA SER A 95 -1.21 8.41 -50.13
C SER A 95 -2.58 8.08 -50.73
N PHE A 96 -3.22 7.03 -50.26
CA PHE A 96 -4.58 6.61 -50.66
C PHE A 96 -5.70 7.47 -50.05
N ALA A 97 -5.39 8.37 -49.13
CA ALA A 97 -6.36 9.29 -48.53
C ALA A 97 -7.01 10.25 -49.55
N VAL A 98 -6.42 10.37 -50.75
CA VAL A 98 -7.01 11.15 -51.85
C VAL A 98 -8.42 10.68 -52.31
N SER A 99 -8.80 9.46 -51.98
CA SER A 99 -10.10 8.88 -52.29
C SER A 99 -11.10 8.83 -51.10
N TYR A 100 -10.68 9.32 -49.92
CA TYR A 100 -11.49 9.16 -48.71
C TYR A 100 -12.78 9.99 -48.72
N PHE A 101 -12.73 11.19 -49.23
CA PHE A 101 -13.85 12.11 -49.23
C PHE A 101 -14.29 12.53 -50.60
N LYS A 102 -15.60 12.74 -50.75
CA LYS A 102 -16.21 13.33 -51.96
C LYS A 102 -16.69 14.74 -51.64
N LYS A 103 -16.33 15.69 -52.49
CA LYS A 103 -16.75 17.11 -52.43
C LYS A 103 -18.31 17.18 -52.37
N GLY A 104 -18.85 18.02 -51.51
CA GLY A 104 -20.28 18.24 -51.35
C GLY A 104 -20.97 17.27 -50.37
N LEU A 105 -20.32 16.15 -49.99
CA LEU A 105 -20.88 15.21 -49.04
C LEU A 105 -20.43 15.53 -47.59
N SER A 106 -21.29 15.14 -46.65
CA SER A 106 -21.02 15.32 -45.21
C SER A 106 -20.51 14.00 -44.58
N TYR A 107 -19.61 14.17 -43.61
CA TYR A 107 -18.99 13.06 -42.89
C TYR A 107 -18.94 13.36 -41.38
N TYR A 108 -19.08 12.34 -40.60
CA TYR A 108 -18.73 12.33 -39.19
C TYR A 108 -17.22 12.15 -39.06
N ILE A 109 -16.56 13.07 -38.36
CA ILE A 109 -15.10 13.10 -38.16
C ILE A 109 -14.84 13.06 -36.67
N PHE A 110 -14.04 12.09 -36.21
CA PHE A 110 -13.66 11.95 -34.81
C PHE A 110 -12.15 12.03 -34.65
N GLY A 111 -11.69 12.97 -33.82
CA GLY A 111 -10.26 13.17 -33.56
C GLY A 111 -10.02 14.27 -32.52
N LYS A 112 -8.76 14.48 -32.13
CA LYS A 112 -8.35 15.62 -31.32
C LYS A 112 -8.20 16.83 -32.26
N PRO A 113 -8.93 17.93 -32.03
CA PRO A 113 -8.75 19.15 -32.81
C PRO A 113 -7.41 19.81 -32.46
N SER A 114 -6.81 20.51 -33.40
CA SER A 114 -5.64 21.35 -33.22
C SER A 114 -5.78 22.64 -34.01
N ILE A 115 -5.04 23.68 -33.66
CA ILE A 115 -4.99 24.92 -34.43
C ILE A 115 -3.67 24.89 -35.22
N TYR A 116 -3.81 24.98 -36.54
CA TYR A 116 -2.67 25.11 -37.45
C TYR A 116 -2.92 26.25 -38.44
N ASN A 117 -1.99 27.18 -38.56
CA ASN A 117 -2.14 28.38 -39.42
C ASN A 117 -3.49 29.10 -39.17
N ASN A 118 -3.84 29.31 -37.93
CA ASN A 118 -5.08 29.96 -37.51
C ASN A 118 -6.39 29.28 -38.00
N ARG A 119 -6.34 27.96 -38.28
CA ARG A 119 -7.48 27.14 -38.68
C ARG A 119 -7.58 25.91 -37.77
N VAL A 120 -8.82 25.50 -37.51
CA VAL A 120 -9.06 24.21 -36.83
C VAL A 120 -8.69 23.08 -37.76
N SER A 121 -7.92 22.12 -37.27
CA SER A 121 -7.43 20.97 -38.02
C SER A 121 -7.63 19.67 -37.28
N PHE A 122 -7.94 18.60 -38.03
CA PHE A 122 -8.01 17.21 -37.51
C PHE A 122 -6.96 16.37 -38.25
N SER A 123 -6.00 15.81 -37.52
CA SER A 123 -4.93 14.97 -38.07
C SER A 123 -5.25 13.49 -37.97
N ASN A 124 -5.20 12.75 -39.07
CA ASN A 124 -5.52 11.31 -39.15
C ASN A 124 -6.79 10.90 -38.40
N PRO A 125 -7.93 11.60 -38.57
CA PRO A 125 -9.15 11.30 -37.83
C PRO A 125 -9.79 9.99 -38.25
N ILE A 126 -10.65 9.43 -37.38
CA ILE A 126 -11.60 8.40 -37.75
C ILE A 126 -12.79 9.09 -38.42
N PHE A 127 -13.29 8.53 -39.53
CA PHE A 127 -14.39 9.13 -40.26
C PHE A 127 -15.36 8.10 -40.84
N SER A 128 -16.61 8.54 -41.05
CA SER A 128 -17.66 7.78 -41.78
C SER A 128 -18.75 8.71 -42.30
N GLN A 129 -19.44 8.32 -43.37
CA GLN A 129 -20.66 9.04 -43.83
C GLN A 129 -21.87 8.76 -42.95
N VAL A 130 -21.90 7.60 -42.32
CA VAL A 130 -23.06 7.16 -41.52
C VAL A 130 -22.60 6.81 -40.11
N LYS A 131 -23.47 6.99 -39.15
CA LYS A 131 -23.28 6.46 -37.80
C LYS A 131 -23.36 4.94 -37.86
N GLY A 132 -22.41 4.26 -37.19
CA GLY A 132 -22.32 2.81 -37.20
C GLY A 132 -21.45 2.28 -36.05
N LYS A 133 -20.77 1.15 -36.25
CA LYS A 133 -20.04 0.40 -35.18
C LYS A 133 -18.94 1.20 -34.46
N ASP A 134 -18.33 2.18 -35.12
CA ASP A 134 -17.18 2.95 -34.60
C ASP A 134 -17.48 4.45 -34.39
N LEU A 135 -18.56 4.96 -35.00
CA LEU A 135 -19.04 6.33 -34.83
C LEU A 135 -20.56 6.30 -34.60
N GLY A 136 -21.04 7.16 -33.72
CA GLY A 136 -22.44 7.15 -33.27
C GLY A 136 -22.68 6.30 -32.02
N VAL A 137 -21.61 5.86 -31.35
CA VAL A 137 -21.64 5.04 -30.14
C VAL A 137 -20.58 5.54 -29.15
N ILE A 138 -20.74 5.17 -27.90
CA ILE A 138 -19.67 5.32 -26.90
C ILE A 138 -18.73 4.12 -27.04
N VAL A 139 -17.43 4.40 -27.11
CA VAL A 139 -16.41 3.38 -27.39
C VAL A 139 -15.51 3.19 -26.18
N PRO A 140 -15.52 2.01 -25.55
CA PRO A 140 -14.54 1.67 -24.50
C PRO A 140 -13.14 1.53 -25.12
N ILE A 141 -12.15 2.08 -24.44
CA ILE A 141 -10.74 2.02 -24.82
C ILE A 141 -10.00 1.19 -23.76
N TYR A 142 -9.38 0.11 -24.23
CA TYR A 142 -8.72 -0.87 -23.37
C TYR A 142 -7.20 -0.70 -23.38
N PRO A 143 -6.50 -1.21 -22.35
CA PRO A 143 -5.06 -1.46 -22.44
C PRO A 143 -4.77 -2.43 -23.60
N LEU A 144 -3.80 -2.10 -24.44
CA LEU A 144 -3.50 -2.84 -25.66
C LEU A 144 -2.00 -3.16 -25.74
N ASN A 145 -1.66 -4.08 -26.66
CA ASN A 145 -0.30 -4.33 -27.09
C ASN A 145 -0.18 -4.25 -28.63
N ALA A 146 1.01 -4.44 -29.17
CA ALA A 146 1.26 -4.32 -30.62
C ALA A 146 0.47 -5.33 -31.48
N THR A 147 -0.06 -6.41 -30.89
CA THR A 147 -0.73 -7.51 -31.61
C THR A 147 -2.25 -7.39 -31.57
N ILE A 148 -2.80 -6.81 -30.51
CA ILE A 148 -4.24 -6.71 -30.26
C ILE A 148 -4.69 -5.24 -30.41
N THR A 149 -5.63 -5.01 -31.32
CA THR A 149 -6.24 -3.68 -31.50
C THR A 149 -7.55 -3.58 -30.71
N ASN A 150 -7.95 -2.33 -30.36
CA ASN A 150 -9.20 -2.08 -29.64
C ASN A 150 -10.43 -2.70 -30.34
N LYS A 151 -10.44 -2.63 -31.68
CA LYS A 151 -11.52 -3.22 -32.49
C LYS A 151 -11.61 -4.73 -32.35
N ILE A 152 -10.46 -5.43 -32.42
CA ILE A 152 -10.40 -6.90 -32.26
C ILE A 152 -10.88 -7.27 -30.86
N LEU A 153 -10.41 -6.57 -29.83
CA LEU A 153 -10.77 -6.85 -28.45
C LEU A 153 -12.27 -6.64 -28.21
N ARG A 154 -12.84 -5.54 -28.68
CA ARG A 154 -14.29 -5.28 -28.61
C ARG A 154 -15.13 -6.34 -29.32
N GLU A 155 -14.73 -6.75 -30.54
CA GLU A 155 -15.43 -7.80 -31.27
C GLU A 155 -15.34 -9.16 -30.53
N SER A 156 -14.21 -9.46 -29.92
CA SER A 156 -13.99 -10.67 -29.13
C SER A 156 -14.81 -10.67 -27.84
N ILE A 157 -14.82 -9.57 -27.12
CA ILE A 157 -15.63 -9.41 -25.90
C ILE A 157 -17.13 -9.52 -26.24
N LYS A 158 -17.57 -8.96 -27.37
CA LYS A 158 -18.97 -9.11 -27.80
C LYS A 158 -19.35 -10.56 -28.02
N ALA A 159 -18.52 -11.31 -28.77
CA ALA A 159 -18.76 -12.70 -29.03
C ALA A 159 -18.74 -13.57 -27.75
N ALA A 160 -17.85 -13.24 -26.81
CA ALA A 160 -17.79 -13.87 -25.50
C ALA A 160 -19.06 -13.59 -24.67
N LEU A 161 -19.48 -12.33 -24.56
CA LEU A 161 -20.68 -11.93 -23.80
C LEU A 161 -21.98 -12.48 -24.38
N ASP A 162 -22.10 -12.62 -25.68
CA ASP A 162 -23.28 -13.21 -26.30
C ASP A 162 -23.46 -14.69 -25.89
N ASN A 163 -22.36 -15.41 -25.63
CA ASN A 163 -22.35 -16.80 -25.16
C ASN A 163 -22.12 -16.94 -23.63
N PHE A 164 -21.94 -15.82 -22.90
CA PHE A 164 -21.69 -15.85 -21.47
C PHE A 164 -22.95 -16.24 -20.71
N THR A 165 -22.86 -17.29 -19.89
CA THR A 165 -23.90 -17.66 -18.93
C THR A 165 -23.78 -16.76 -17.73
N ASP A 166 -24.89 -16.18 -17.29
CA ASP A 166 -24.90 -15.31 -16.12
C ASP A 166 -24.48 -16.08 -14.87
N ILE A 167 -23.71 -15.43 -14.01
CA ILE A 167 -23.18 -16.02 -12.79
C ILE A 167 -23.62 -15.21 -11.59
N LYS A 168 -23.84 -15.89 -10.47
CA LYS A 168 -24.23 -15.26 -9.21
C LYS A 168 -23.00 -15.06 -8.35
N LEU A 169 -22.52 -13.81 -8.24
CA LEU A 169 -21.32 -13.45 -7.49
C LEU A 169 -21.62 -12.88 -6.08
N LEU A 170 -22.88 -12.57 -5.78
CA LEU A 170 -23.32 -12.02 -4.51
C LEU A 170 -24.48 -12.83 -3.92
N PRO A 171 -24.66 -12.84 -2.59
CA PRO A 171 -25.87 -13.38 -1.95
C PRO A 171 -27.14 -12.67 -2.38
N ASP A 172 -28.29 -13.39 -2.36
CA ASP A 172 -29.60 -12.83 -2.72
C ASP A 172 -30.03 -11.64 -1.89
N GLU A 173 -29.70 -11.65 -0.59
CA GLU A 173 -29.98 -10.54 0.32
C GLU A 173 -29.26 -9.26 -0.10
N ILE A 174 -28.01 -9.35 -0.50
CA ILE A 174 -27.22 -8.21 -0.99
C ILE A 174 -27.73 -7.74 -2.34
N ILE A 175 -28.06 -8.67 -3.25
CA ILE A 175 -28.64 -8.33 -4.55
C ILE A 175 -29.95 -7.55 -4.35
N LYS A 176 -30.84 -8.00 -3.46
CA LYS A 176 -32.11 -7.33 -3.13
C LYS A 176 -31.90 -6.00 -2.43
N LYS A 177 -30.98 -5.94 -1.46
CA LYS A 177 -30.67 -4.72 -0.67
C LYS A 177 -30.31 -3.53 -1.54
N TYR A 178 -29.51 -3.78 -2.59
CA TYR A 178 -29.02 -2.73 -3.49
C TYR A 178 -29.65 -2.75 -4.88
N ASN A 179 -30.58 -3.64 -5.12
CA ASN A 179 -31.20 -3.84 -6.44
C ASN A 179 -30.16 -4.02 -7.55
N PHE A 180 -29.16 -4.88 -7.30
CA PHE A 180 -28.09 -5.16 -8.27
C PHE A 180 -28.65 -5.80 -9.53
N LEU A 181 -28.18 -5.34 -10.67
CA LEU A 181 -28.40 -5.99 -11.95
C LEU A 181 -27.58 -7.29 -12.04
N SER A 182 -27.98 -8.17 -12.96
CA SER A 182 -27.20 -9.38 -13.23
C SER A 182 -25.78 -9.05 -13.73
N ILE A 183 -24.82 -9.91 -13.44
CA ILE A 183 -23.41 -9.71 -13.85
C ILE A 183 -23.29 -9.50 -15.36
N LYS A 184 -24.03 -10.30 -16.14
CA LYS A 184 -24.08 -10.16 -17.61
C LYS A 184 -24.61 -8.79 -18.03
N ALA A 185 -25.61 -8.25 -17.35
CA ALA A 185 -26.15 -6.92 -17.64
C ALA A 185 -25.12 -5.81 -17.30
N LEU A 186 -24.45 -5.90 -16.15
CA LEU A 186 -23.39 -4.97 -15.76
C LEU A 186 -22.23 -4.99 -16.75
N LEU A 187 -21.75 -6.18 -17.15
CA LEU A 187 -20.69 -6.33 -18.15
C LEU A 187 -21.08 -5.76 -19.51
N ARG A 188 -22.35 -5.93 -19.93
CA ARG A 188 -22.84 -5.28 -21.16
C ARG A 188 -22.82 -3.78 -21.08
N MET A 189 -23.19 -3.19 -19.93
CA MET A 189 -23.13 -1.74 -19.71
C MET A 189 -21.69 -1.22 -19.71
N ILE A 190 -20.72 -2.00 -19.22
CA ILE A 190 -19.30 -1.65 -19.23
C ILE A 190 -18.74 -1.68 -20.66
N HIS A 191 -19.00 -2.75 -21.40
CA HIS A 191 -18.36 -2.97 -22.70
C HIS A 191 -19.09 -2.33 -23.89
N PHE A 192 -20.42 -2.08 -23.76
CA PHE A 192 -21.28 -1.51 -24.81
C PHE A 192 -22.24 -0.49 -24.23
N PRO A 193 -21.72 0.57 -23.59
CA PRO A 193 -22.57 1.54 -22.92
C PRO A 193 -23.36 2.39 -23.91
N GLU A 194 -24.59 2.67 -23.55
CA GLU A 194 -25.44 3.68 -24.22
C GLU A 194 -25.13 5.10 -23.73
N GLU A 195 -24.70 5.22 -22.46
CA GLU A 195 -24.39 6.44 -21.74
C GLU A 195 -23.18 6.20 -20.84
N ILE A 196 -22.31 7.21 -20.66
CA ILE A 196 -21.11 7.10 -19.81
C ILE A 196 -21.48 6.88 -18.35
N GLU A 197 -22.56 7.52 -17.89
CA GLU A 197 -23.07 7.42 -16.52
C GLU A 197 -23.48 5.98 -16.19
N LYS A 198 -24.12 5.28 -17.13
CA LYS A 198 -24.50 3.86 -16.97
C LYS A 198 -23.26 2.95 -16.91
N ALA A 199 -22.23 3.26 -17.71
CA ALA A 199 -20.96 2.53 -17.65
C ALA A 199 -20.26 2.72 -16.29
N ASN A 200 -20.21 3.95 -15.80
CA ASN A 200 -19.63 4.26 -14.49
C ASN A 200 -20.40 3.58 -13.34
N TYR A 201 -21.74 3.59 -13.40
CA TYR A 201 -22.55 2.83 -12.46
C TYR A 201 -22.20 1.34 -12.47
N ALA A 202 -22.08 0.73 -13.63
CA ALA A 202 -21.75 -0.68 -13.76
C ALA A 202 -20.33 -1.00 -13.25
N ILE A 203 -19.35 -0.12 -13.52
CA ILE A 203 -17.98 -0.26 -12.97
C ILE A 203 -18.01 -0.20 -11.45
N LYS A 204 -18.71 0.78 -10.84
CA LYS A 204 -18.81 0.89 -9.38
C LYS A 204 -19.57 -0.28 -8.75
N SER A 205 -20.56 -0.82 -9.46
CA SER A 205 -21.27 -2.05 -9.05
C SER A 205 -20.32 -3.25 -9.05
N MET A 206 -19.50 -3.40 -10.10
CA MET A 206 -18.49 -4.47 -10.16
C MET A 206 -17.35 -4.28 -9.14
N ALA A 207 -16.97 -3.04 -8.85
CA ALA A 207 -16.04 -2.72 -7.77
C ALA A 207 -16.58 -3.17 -6.40
N TYR A 208 -17.88 -3.00 -6.14
CA TYR A 208 -18.52 -3.54 -4.94
C TYR A 208 -18.47 -5.07 -4.90
N VAL A 209 -18.76 -5.73 -6.03
CA VAL A 209 -18.67 -7.20 -6.14
C VAL A 209 -17.26 -7.68 -5.82
N GLU A 210 -16.22 -7.06 -6.40
CA GLU A 210 -14.82 -7.38 -6.11
C GLU A 210 -14.48 -7.19 -4.64
N ALA A 211 -14.89 -6.07 -4.04
CA ALA A 211 -14.65 -5.78 -2.63
C ALA A 211 -15.35 -6.77 -1.69
N PHE A 212 -16.59 -7.19 -2.00
CA PHE A 212 -17.31 -8.20 -1.23
C PHE A 212 -16.64 -9.57 -1.32
N LEU A 213 -16.31 -10.01 -2.54
CA LEU A 213 -15.64 -11.29 -2.78
C LEU A 213 -14.23 -11.35 -2.19
N LEU A 214 -13.51 -10.23 -2.12
CA LEU A 214 -12.24 -10.14 -1.41
C LEU A 214 -12.39 -10.51 0.08
N ASN A 215 -13.47 -10.04 0.73
CA ASN A 215 -13.74 -10.43 2.12
C ASN A 215 -14.14 -11.90 2.25
N VAL A 216 -14.87 -12.46 1.27
CA VAL A 216 -15.17 -13.91 1.21
C VAL A 216 -13.87 -14.73 1.11
N MET A 217 -12.95 -14.36 0.23
CA MET A 217 -11.67 -15.03 0.04
C MET A 217 -10.82 -14.99 1.32
N LYS A 218 -10.74 -13.82 1.95
CA LYS A 218 -10.05 -13.66 3.23
C LYS A 218 -10.66 -14.57 4.29
N TYR A 219 -11.97 -14.49 4.49
CA TYR A 219 -12.66 -15.32 5.47
C TYR A 219 -12.45 -16.82 5.23
N SER A 220 -12.50 -17.27 3.98
CA SER A 220 -12.31 -18.68 3.63
C SER A 220 -10.89 -19.17 3.85
N ASN A 221 -9.89 -18.31 3.64
CA ASN A 221 -8.48 -18.66 3.87
C ASN A 221 -8.13 -18.61 5.37
N PHE A 222 -8.88 -17.83 6.16
CA PHE A 222 -8.72 -17.67 7.60
C PHE A 222 -9.80 -18.38 8.42
N SER A 223 -10.64 -19.22 7.83
CA SER A 223 -11.73 -19.96 8.52
C SER A 223 -11.30 -20.84 9.69
N PHE A 224 -10.01 -20.93 9.97
CA PHE A 224 -9.48 -21.57 11.17
C PHE A 224 -9.50 -20.67 12.40
N THR A 225 -9.72 -19.36 12.26
CA THR A 225 -9.99 -18.47 13.40
C THR A 225 -11.48 -18.13 13.50
N LYS A 226 -12.39 -19.12 13.54
CA LYS A 226 -13.61 -18.93 14.35
C LYS A 226 -13.11 -18.32 15.64
N LYS A 227 -13.71 -17.18 16.12
CA LYS A 227 -13.44 -16.64 17.45
C LYS A 227 -13.36 -17.82 18.40
N SER A 228 -12.16 -18.38 18.56
CA SER A 228 -11.95 -19.52 19.43
C SER A 228 -12.38 -19.07 20.81
N LYS A 229 -12.96 -19.94 21.60
CA LYS A 229 -13.34 -19.61 22.96
C LYS A 229 -12.15 -19.00 23.66
N GLY A 230 -12.23 -17.69 23.93
CA GLY A 230 -11.13 -16.89 24.42
C GLY A 230 -10.77 -17.26 25.86
N LYS A 231 -9.55 -16.94 26.21
CA LYS A 231 -9.10 -17.02 27.60
C LYS A 231 -9.48 -15.72 28.30
N VAL A 232 -10.62 -15.70 28.98
CA VAL A 232 -11.09 -14.52 29.72
C VAL A 232 -10.07 -14.12 30.77
N ILE A 233 -9.64 -12.86 30.75
CA ILE A 233 -8.71 -12.27 31.71
C ILE A 233 -9.43 -11.16 32.47
N ARG A 234 -9.76 -11.44 33.73
CA ARG A 234 -10.54 -10.54 34.58
C ARG A 234 -9.69 -9.39 35.13
N ASP A 235 -10.37 -8.38 35.66
CA ASP A 235 -9.74 -7.25 36.36
C ASP A 235 -8.99 -7.70 37.62
N THR A 236 -7.83 -7.10 37.82
CA THR A 236 -6.95 -7.33 38.96
C THR A 236 -6.49 -6.01 39.59
N SER A 237 -5.89 -6.08 40.79
CA SER A 237 -5.28 -4.92 41.46
C SER A 237 -4.03 -4.43 40.73
N GLU A 238 -3.22 -5.37 40.23
CA GLU A 238 -1.92 -5.14 39.58
C GLU A 238 -2.08 -4.29 38.28
N GLU A 239 -3.16 -4.52 37.53
CA GLU A 239 -3.53 -3.70 36.36
C GLU A 239 -3.70 -2.21 36.74
N ARG A 240 -4.41 -1.95 37.82
CA ARG A 240 -4.67 -0.59 38.31
C ARG A 240 -3.40 0.05 38.87
N ASP A 241 -2.61 -0.74 39.60
CA ASP A 241 -1.36 -0.28 40.20
C ASP A 241 -0.28 -0.03 39.13
N PHE A 242 -0.27 -0.82 38.04
CA PHE A 242 0.56 -0.51 36.86
C PHE A 242 0.24 0.87 36.29
N LEU A 243 -1.04 1.14 36.01
CA LEU A 243 -1.48 2.42 35.45
C LEU A 243 -1.16 3.62 36.35
N ARG A 244 -1.32 3.46 37.68
CA ARG A 244 -0.98 4.49 38.67
C ARG A 244 0.53 4.67 38.84
N GLY A 245 1.30 3.64 38.65
CA GLY A 245 2.76 3.61 38.80
C GLY A 245 3.54 4.14 37.59
N LEU A 246 2.87 4.53 36.51
CA LEU A 246 3.54 5.12 35.34
C LEU A 246 4.14 6.47 35.70
N PRO A 247 5.39 6.78 35.25
CA PRO A 247 6.05 8.05 35.54
C PRO A 247 5.54 9.22 34.67
N PHE A 248 4.50 9.02 33.90
CA PHE A 248 3.90 9.97 32.96
C PHE A 248 2.39 9.75 32.85
N LEU A 249 1.68 10.77 32.36
CA LEU A 249 0.25 10.67 32.06
C LEU A 249 0.03 10.02 30.69
N LEU A 250 -0.94 9.12 30.63
CA LEU A 250 -1.37 8.53 29.38
C LEU A 250 -2.12 9.55 28.51
N THR A 251 -1.85 9.55 27.22
CA THR A 251 -2.64 10.31 26.24
C THR A 251 -4.03 9.72 26.07
N GLU A 252 -4.99 10.51 25.56
CA GLU A 252 -6.35 10.01 25.30
C GLU A 252 -6.36 8.80 24.37
N GLY A 253 -5.57 8.84 23.26
CA GLY A 253 -5.48 7.69 22.36
C GLY A 253 -4.89 6.42 23.00
N GLN A 254 -3.97 6.56 23.98
CA GLN A 254 -3.47 5.42 24.74
C GLN A 254 -4.54 4.87 25.71
N LYS A 255 -5.30 5.76 26.36
CA LYS A 255 -6.42 5.35 27.22
C LYS A 255 -7.50 4.61 26.43
N ASP A 256 -7.89 5.13 25.26
CA ASP A 256 -8.88 4.50 24.40
C ASP A 256 -8.41 3.11 23.96
N ALA A 257 -7.14 2.98 23.54
CA ALA A 257 -6.57 1.69 23.17
C ALA A 257 -6.54 0.69 24.34
N ILE A 258 -6.25 1.16 25.55
CA ILE A 258 -6.30 0.33 26.77
C ILE A 258 -7.73 -0.13 27.08
N VAL A 259 -8.72 0.76 26.94
CA VAL A 259 -10.13 0.42 27.12
C VAL A 259 -10.58 -0.65 26.12
N ASP A 260 -10.20 -0.51 24.86
CA ASP A 260 -10.49 -1.50 23.82
C ASP A 260 -9.88 -2.86 24.14
N ILE A 261 -8.59 -2.90 24.49
CA ILE A 261 -7.87 -4.14 24.85
C ILE A 261 -8.48 -4.77 26.11
N LYS A 262 -8.80 -3.97 27.11
CA LYS A 262 -9.45 -4.44 28.34
C LYS A 262 -10.76 -5.14 28.03
N ARG A 263 -11.65 -4.49 27.27
CA ARG A 263 -12.94 -5.06 26.85
C ARG A 263 -12.77 -6.40 26.15
N ASP A 264 -11.80 -6.50 25.23
CA ASP A 264 -11.58 -7.72 24.47
C ASP A 264 -10.96 -8.84 25.30
N LEU A 265 -10.06 -8.53 26.23
CA LEU A 265 -9.48 -9.52 27.17
C LEU A 265 -10.51 -10.09 28.16
N GLU A 266 -11.56 -9.33 28.47
CA GLU A 266 -12.64 -9.74 29.37
C GLU A 266 -13.78 -10.46 28.62
N ALA A 267 -13.74 -10.49 27.28
CA ALA A 267 -14.72 -11.20 26.47
C ALA A 267 -14.47 -12.73 26.45
N ASP A 268 -15.47 -13.49 26.03
CA ASP A 268 -15.42 -14.95 25.91
C ASP A 268 -14.81 -15.45 24.59
N TYR A 269 -14.31 -14.52 23.76
CA TYR A 269 -13.62 -14.81 22.51
C TYR A 269 -12.17 -14.31 22.54
N SER A 270 -11.31 -14.91 21.75
CA SER A 270 -9.91 -14.49 21.63
C SER A 270 -9.79 -13.13 20.97
N MET A 271 -9.07 -12.19 21.59
CA MET A 271 -8.71 -10.91 21.01
C MET A 271 -7.75 -11.11 19.82
N ASN A 272 -8.02 -10.46 18.71
CA ASN A 272 -7.08 -10.31 17.60
C ASN A 272 -7.08 -8.84 17.18
N ARG A 273 -6.11 -8.06 17.68
CA ARG A 273 -6.12 -6.60 17.58
C ARG A 273 -4.82 -6.02 17.02
N LEU A 274 -4.96 -5.07 16.09
CA LEU A 274 -3.88 -4.24 15.58
C LEU A 274 -3.90 -2.88 16.29
N LEU A 275 -2.79 -2.55 16.96
CA LEU A 275 -2.55 -1.24 17.54
C LEU A 275 -1.66 -0.41 16.61
N GLN A 276 -2.24 0.61 16.02
CA GLN A 276 -1.55 1.54 15.15
C GLN A 276 -1.27 2.87 15.84
N GLY A 277 -0.14 3.46 15.52
CA GLY A 277 0.21 4.78 16.00
C GLY A 277 1.54 5.23 15.45
N ASP A 278 1.74 6.51 15.36
CA ASP A 278 2.97 7.09 14.85
C ASP A 278 4.20 6.67 15.66
N VAL A 279 5.40 6.86 15.10
CA VAL A 279 6.66 6.64 15.81
C VAL A 279 6.68 7.49 17.08
N GLY A 280 6.87 6.85 18.25
CA GLY A 280 6.89 7.52 19.55
C GLY A 280 5.53 7.92 20.11
N SER A 281 4.41 7.41 19.58
CA SER A 281 3.07 7.58 20.17
C SER A 281 2.88 6.78 21.48
N GLY A 282 3.86 5.96 21.86
CA GLY A 282 3.84 5.19 23.11
C GLY A 282 3.07 3.88 23.03
N LYS A 283 3.01 3.20 21.87
CA LYS A 283 2.40 1.87 21.71
C LYS A 283 2.91 0.85 22.72
N THR A 284 4.21 0.92 23.04
CA THR A 284 4.87 -0.02 23.98
C THR A 284 4.20 -0.06 25.35
N VAL A 285 3.76 1.08 25.91
CA VAL A 285 3.09 1.10 27.22
C VAL A 285 1.74 0.37 27.19
N VAL A 286 1.04 0.41 26.03
CA VAL A 286 -0.22 -0.34 25.84
C VAL A 286 0.05 -1.85 25.75
N GLY A 287 1.14 -2.25 25.06
CA GLY A 287 1.60 -3.65 25.09
C GLY A 287 2.03 -4.12 26.47
N GLN A 288 2.72 -3.28 27.24
CA GLN A 288 3.10 -3.58 28.64
C GLN A 288 1.86 -3.73 29.53
N TYR A 289 0.86 -2.86 29.38
CA TYR A 289 -0.42 -3.00 30.09
C TYR A 289 -1.06 -4.38 29.82
N MET A 290 -1.14 -4.79 28.55
CA MET A 290 -1.69 -6.09 28.19
C MET A 290 -0.90 -7.25 28.82
N ALA A 291 0.44 -7.16 28.82
CA ALA A 291 1.30 -8.17 29.43
C ALA A 291 1.03 -8.31 30.94
N ILE A 292 1.05 -7.20 31.68
CA ILE A 292 0.80 -7.20 33.14
C ILE A 292 -0.61 -7.70 33.47
N LYS A 293 -1.64 -7.23 32.75
CA LYS A 293 -3.03 -7.69 32.94
C LYS A 293 -3.16 -9.20 32.71
N THR A 294 -2.50 -9.72 31.67
CA THR A 294 -2.55 -11.15 31.36
C THR A 294 -1.90 -12.00 32.45
N VAL A 295 -0.72 -11.60 32.92
CA VAL A 295 -0.01 -12.33 34.00
C VAL A 295 -0.77 -12.24 35.31
N ALA A 296 -1.27 -11.08 35.66
CA ALA A 296 -2.12 -10.91 36.86
C ALA A 296 -3.38 -11.78 36.80
N GLY A 297 -3.88 -12.08 35.61
CA GLY A 297 -4.96 -13.06 35.39
C GLY A 297 -4.49 -14.52 35.40
N GLY A 298 -3.25 -14.81 35.80
CA GLY A 298 -2.70 -16.16 36.00
C GLY A 298 -2.27 -16.87 34.72
N ARG A 299 -1.91 -16.12 33.63
CA ARG A 299 -1.54 -16.70 32.35
C ARG A 299 -0.20 -16.14 31.83
N GLN A 300 0.45 -16.92 30.99
CA GLN A 300 1.76 -16.56 30.42
C GLN A 300 1.61 -15.63 29.21
N VAL A 301 2.67 -14.85 28.95
CA VAL A 301 2.78 -13.89 27.84
C VAL A 301 4.02 -14.18 27.01
N ALA A 302 3.87 -14.18 25.68
CA ALA A 302 4.96 -14.11 24.71
C ALA A 302 5.02 -12.69 24.11
N PHE A 303 6.16 -12.01 24.28
CA PHE A 303 6.39 -10.68 23.71
C PHE A 303 7.48 -10.76 22.65
N MET A 304 7.11 -10.64 21.38
CA MET A 304 7.99 -10.78 20.25
C MET A 304 8.41 -9.42 19.68
N ALA A 305 9.72 -9.22 19.51
CA ALA A 305 10.31 -8.04 18.87
C ALA A 305 11.15 -8.45 17.65
N PRO A 306 11.24 -7.61 16.60
CA PRO A 306 11.89 -7.99 15.34
C PRO A 306 13.41 -8.12 15.43
N THR A 307 14.04 -7.47 16.41
CA THR A 307 15.50 -7.46 16.57
C THR A 307 15.90 -7.70 18.01
N THR A 308 17.11 -8.23 18.21
CA THR A 308 17.69 -8.46 19.52
C THR A 308 17.65 -7.20 20.39
N LEU A 309 18.00 -6.07 19.83
CA LEU A 309 18.08 -4.80 20.53
C LEU A 309 16.73 -4.30 21.02
N LEU A 310 15.68 -4.41 20.20
CA LEU A 310 14.30 -4.09 20.62
C LEU A 310 13.78 -5.10 21.65
N ALA A 311 14.14 -6.37 21.52
CA ALA A 311 13.81 -7.38 22.51
C ALA A 311 14.41 -7.05 23.88
N VAL A 312 15.70 -6.67 23.92
CA VAL A 312 16.38 -6.23 25.14
C VAL A 312 15.71 -4.98 25.73
N GLN A 313 15.42 -3.95 24.93
CA GLN A 313 14.75 -2.73 25.41
C GLN A 313 13.34 -3.02 25.98
N ASN A 314 12.57 -3.86 25.31
CA ASN A 314 11.24 -4.24 25.80
C ASN A 314 11.34 -5.09 27.08
N TYR A 315 12.32 -5.98 27.14
CA TYR A 315 12.60 -6.77 28.33
C TYR A 315 12.98 -5.91 29.53
N GLU A 316 13.93 -4.97 29.38
CA GLU A 316 14.35 -4.08 30.48
C GLU A 316 13.17 -3.27 31.04
N LYS A 317 12.34 -2.72 30.15
CA LYS A 317 11.14 -1.95 30.54
C LYS A 317 10.10 -2.84 31.20
N LEU A 318 9.81 -4.04 30.67
CA LEU A 318 8.84 -4.98 31.24
C LEU A 318 9.34 -5.51 32.58
N LYS A 319 10.62 -5.86 32.69
CA LYS A 319 11.23 -6.39 33.92
C LYS A 319 11.11 -5.39 35.07
N THR A 320 11.27 -4.09 34.81
CA THR A 320 11.09 -3.06 35.83
C THR A 320 9.70 -3.08 36.48
N PHE A 321 8.67 -3.40 35.72
CA PHE A 321 7.32 -3.55 36.26
C PHE A 321 7.06 -4.97 36.79
N ALA A 322 7.55 -6.00 36.10
CA ALA A 322 7.41 -7.39 36.51
C ALA A 322 7.99 -7.60 37.92
N ASP A 323 9.18 -7.09 38.20
CA ASP A 323 9.82 -7.18 39.52
C ASP A 323 8.98 -6.52 40.64
N LYS A 324 8.25 -5.41 40.34
CA LYS A 324 7.34 -4.77 41.30
C LYS A 324 6.14 -5.64 41.68
N PHE A 325 5.70 -6.49 40.76
CA PHE A 325 4.51 -7.34 40.94
C PHE A 325 4.87 -8.81 41.21
N ASN A 326 6.16 -9.12 41.48
CA ASN A 326 6.68 -10.46 41.66
C ASN A 326 6.38 -11.41 40.48
N MET A 327 6.45 -10.90 39.27
CA MET A 327 6.28 -11.65 38.04
C MET A 327 7.66 -11.98 37.43
N ASN A 328 7.82 -13.20 36.93
CA ASN A 328 9.04 -13.66 36.33
C ASN A 328 9.11 -13.30 34.84
N CYS A 329 10.03 -12.40 34.48
CA CYS A 329 10.27 -11.97 33.12
C CYS A 329 11.65 -12.43 32.66
N GLU A 330 11.73 -13.12 31.51
CA GLU A 330 12.97 -13.66 30.93
C GLU A 330 13.13 -13.24 29.47
N LEU A 331 14.41 -13.20 29.02
CA LEU A 331 14.78 -12.82 27.66
C LEU A 331 15.34 -14.03 26.91
N LEU A 332 14.79 -14.31 25.72
CA LEU A 332 15.25 -15.37 24.83
C LEU A 332 15.63 -14.79 23.45
N ILE A 333 16.92 -14.76 23.17
CA ILE A 333 17.49 -14.26 21.90
C ILE A 333 18.42 -15.30 21.30
N SER A 334 18.85 -15.08 20.05
CA SER A 334 19.75 -16.02 19.34
C SER A 334 21.04 -16.29 20.11
N LYS A 335 21.60 -15.27 20.80
CA LYS A 335 22.84 -15.32 21.59
C LYS A 335 22.66 -15.98 22.96
N THR A 336 21.47 -16.31 23.43
CA THR A 336 21.24 -16.99 24.69
C THR A 336 21.99 -18.34 24.68
N LYS A 337 22.84 -18.60 25.68
CA LYS A 337 23.65 -19.81 25.76
C LYS A 337 22.74 -21.05 25.77
N LYS A 338 23.22 -22.16 25.21
CA LYS A 338 22.46 -23.41 25.10
C LYS A 338 21.87 -23.87 26.45
N LYS A 339 22.69 -23.85 27.51
CA LYS A 339 22.27 -24.23 28.88
C LYS A 339 21.13 -23.32 29.39
N ASP A 340 21.19 -22.01 29.12
CA ASP A 340 20.16 -21.07 29.53
C ASP A 340 18.90 -21.23 28.70
N LYS A 341 19.01 -21.57 27.40
CA LYS A 341 17.85 -21.90 26.56
C LYS A 341 17.10 -23.12 27.09
N GLU A 342 17.81 -24.19 27.40
CA GLU A 342 17.25 -25.42 27.97
C GLU A 342 16.52 -25.13 29.30
N ARG A 343 17.14 -24.35 30.21
CA ARG A 343 16.48 -23.87 31.44
C ARG A 343 15.21 -23.07 31.16
N ILE A 344 15.28 -22.09 30.27
CA ILE A 344 14.12 -21.25 29.92
C ILE A 344 12.98 -22.11 29.36
N TYR A 345 13.27 -23.07 28.51
CA TYR A 345 12.26 -23.96 27.93
C TYR A 345 11.53 -24.76 29.01
N GLU A 346 12.29 -25.35 29.93
CA GLU A 346 11.74 -26.10 31.06
C GLU A 346 10.93 -25.20 32.00
N GLU A 347 11.42 -24.00 32.32
CA GLU A 347 10.71 -23.07 33.23
C GLU A 347 9.44 -22.49 32.59
N VAL A 348 9.42 -22.25 31.27
CA VAL A 348 8.20 -21.84 30.53
C VAL A 348 7.17 -22.96 30.55
N GLN A 349 7.59 -24.22 30.33
CA GLN A 349 6.71 -25.38 30.34
C GLN A 349 6.14 -25.65 31.74
N ASN A 350 6.91 -25.41 32.77
CA ASN A 350 6.47 -25.55 34.15
C ASN A 350 5.57 -24.38 34.63
N GLY A 351 5.56 -23.27 33.91
CA GLY A 351 4.81 -22.06 34.24
C GLY A 351 5.52 -21.19 35.27
N ASN A 352 6.85 -21.32 35.43
CA ASN A 352 7.67 -20.51 36.33
C ASN A 352 8.09 -19.18 35.69
N ILE A 353 8.02 -19.07 34.37
CA ILE A 353 8.23 -17.82 33.63
C ILE A 353 6.86 -17.30 33.19
N ASP A 354 6.52 -16.08 33.61
CA ASP A 354 5.25 -15.41 33.32
C ASP A 354 5.30 -14.65 32.00
N ILE A 355 6.43 -13.95 31.73
CA ILE A 355 6.63 -13.17 30.53
C ILE A 355 7.91 -13.62 29.83
N LEU A 356 7.78 -14.13 28.62
CA LEU A 356 8.94 -14.45 27.79
C LEU A 356 9.07 -13.41 26.66
N VAL A 357 10.11 -12.58 26.72
CA VAL A 357 10.45 -11.62 25.69
C VAL A 357 11.49 -12.21 24.75
N GLY A 358 11.36 -12.02 23.44
CA GLY A 358 12.38 -12.53 22.53
C GLY A 358 12.18 -12.09 21.09
N THR A 359 13.03 -12.67 20.23
CA THR A 359 12.97 -12.49 18.78
C THR A 359 12.35 -13.73 18.11
N HIS A 360 12.73 -14.05 16.89
CA HIS A 360 12.36 -15.30 16.20
C HIS A 360 12.65 -16.56 17.03
N SER A 361 13.51 -16.47 18.04
CA SER A 361 13.78 -17.58 18.95
C SER A 361 12.51 -18.09 19.65
N LEU A 362 11.46 -17.25 19.81
CA LEU A 362 10.16 -17.65 20.38
C LEU A 362 9.38 -18.62 19.48
N LEU A 363 9.73 -18.71 18.20
CA LEU A 363 9.07 -19.58 17.22
C LEU A 363 9.58 -21.01 17.27
N ASN A 364 10.66 -21.30 18.05
CA ASN A 364 11.23 -22.64 18.16
C ASN A 364 10.16 -23.62 18.65
N GLU A 365 10.05 -24.77 18.01
CA GLU A 365 9.09 -25.85 18.34
C GLU A 365 9.30 -26.41 19.75
N ASP A 366 10.51 -26.35 20.27
CA ASP A 366 10.81 -26.83 21.63
C ASP A 366 10.21 -25.98 22.76
N ILE A 367 9.73 -24.76 22.45
CA ILE A 367 9.09 -23.88 23.44
C ILE A 367 7.62 -24.27 23.58
N ASN A 368 7.26 -24.80 24.72
CA ASN A 368 5.90 -25.17 25.08
C ASN A 368 5.45 -24.35 26.30
N PHE A 369 4.46 -23.49 26.13
CA PHE A 369 3.88 -22.73 27.24
C PHE A 369 2.89 -23.60 28.01
N LYS A 370 2.91 -23.50 29.32
CA LYS A 370 1.91 -24.18 30.19
C LYS A 370 0.50 -23.64 29.94
N ASP A 371 0.33 -22.34 29.92
CA ASP A 371 -0.94 -21.64 29.64
C ASP A 371 -0.68 -20.26 28.99
N LEU A 372 -0.36 -20.24 27.71
CA LEU A 372 -0.14 -18.99 26.96
C LEU A 372 -1.46 -18.23 26.83
N GLY A 373 -1.59 -17.08 27.50
CA GLY A 373 -2.79 -16.23 27.50
C GLY A 373 -2.74 -15.15 26.44
N SER A 374 -1.56 -14.58 26.20
CA SER A 374 -1.42 -13.47 25.24
C SER A 374 -0.11 -13.53 24.45
N VAL A 375 -0.20 -13.10 23.18
CA VAL A 375 0.93 -12.87 22.29
C VAL A 375 0.94 -11.40 21.91
N ILE A 376 2.08 -10.73 22.11
CA ILE A 376 2.31 -9.34 21.73
C ILE A 376 3.43 -9.30 20.70
N ILE A 377 3.17 -8.71 19.55
CA ILE A 377 4.11 -8.63 18.42
C ILE A 377 4.39 -7.17 18.12
N ASP A 378 5.64 -6.76 18.24
CA ASP A 378 6.07 -5.40 17.93
C ASP A 378 6.60 -5.32 16.48
N GLU A 379 6.28 -4.23 15.75
CA GLU A 379 6.70 -3.95 14.37
C GLU A 379 6.39 -5.09 13.38
N GLN A 380 5.11 -5.42 13.23
CA GLN A 380 4.59 -6.55 12.46
C GLN A 380 5.16 -6.68 11.03
N HIS A 381 5.39 -5.56 10.33
CA HIS A 381 5.83 -5.58 8.92
C HIS A 381 7.16 -6.30 8.67
N ARG A 382 7.87 -6.69 9.72
CA ARG A 382 9.12 -7.44 9.67
C ARG A 382 8.97 -8.95 9.89
N PHE A 383 7.75 -9.42 10.14
CA PHE A 383 7.46 -10.83 10.37
C PHE A 383 6.56 -11.40 9.26
N GLY A 384 6.92 -12.58 8.77
CA GLY A 384 6.05 -13.34 7.88
C GLY A 384 4.79 -13.84 8.60
N VAL A 385 3.70 -13.97 7.84
CA VAL A 385 2.40 -14.44 8.37
C VAL A 385 2.50 -15.81 9.02
N ASN A 386 3.25 -16.73 8.40
CA ASN A 386 3.47 -18.06 8.93
C ASN A 386 4.15 -18.03 10.30
N GLN A 387 5.08 -17.10 10.51
CA GLN A 387 5.77 -16.92 11.79
C GLN A 387 4.82 -16.48 12.90
N ARG A 388 3.91 -15.56 12.59
CA ARG A 388 2.86 -15.10 13.51
C ARG A 388 1.92 -16.24 13.88
N ASN A 389 1.42 -16.97 12.88
CA ASN A 389 0.50 -18.08 13.11
C ASN A 389 1.12 -19.18 13.96
N ASN A 390 2.38 -19.55 13.70
CA ASN A 390 3.11 -20.53 14.49
C ASN A 390 3.19 -20.15 15.99
N LEU A 391 3.34 -18.84 16.30
CA LEU A 391 3.39 -18.39 17.69
C LEU A 391 1.99 -18.42 18.34
N ILE A 392 0.96 -18.04 17.59
CA ILE A 392 -0.45 -18.07 18.06
C ILE A 392 -0.90 -19.51 18.33
N GLU A 393 -0.51 -20.46 17.47
CA GLU A 393 -0.85 -21.88 17.58
C GLU A 393 -0.22 -22.57 18.79
N LYS A 394 0.83 -22.01 19.42
CA LYS A 394 1.39 -22.49 20.70
C LYS A 394 0.43 -22.36 21.88
N GLY A 395 -0.66 -21.59 21.72
CA GLY A 395 -1.67 -21.43 22.76
C GLY A 395 -3.09 -21.54 22.20
N ASN A 396 -3.93 -22.36 22.81
CA ASN A 396 -5.33 -22.51 22.42
C ASN A 396 -6.16 -21.33 22.97
N GLY A 397 -6.81 -20.55 22.10
CA GLY A 397 -7.60 -19.38 22.51
C GLY A 397 -6.76 -18.17 22.97
N THR A 398 -5.56 -18.00 22.43
CA THR A 398 -4.62 -16.95 22.79
C THR A 398 -5.08 -15.59 22.29
N ASN A 399 -4.95 -14.56 23.14
CA ASN A 399 -5.19 -13.16 22.76
C ASN A 399 -3.97 -12.59 22.01
N VAL A 400 -4.21 -11.90 20.92
CA VAL A 400 -3.14 -11.38 20.06
C VAL A 400 -3.21 -9.86 19.95
N LEU A 401 -2.10 -9.21 20.26
CA LEU A 401 -1.89 -7.78 20.00
C LEU A 401 -0.71 -7.61 19.04
N VAL A 402 -0.98 -7.00 17.91
CA VAL A 402 0.03 -6.62 16.95
C VAL A 402 0.20 -5.12 16.99
N MET A 403 1.45 -4.64 17.06
CA MET A 403 1.76 -3.21 17.08
C MET A 403 2.49 -2.80 15.80
N SER A 404 2.10 -1.65 15.22
CA SER A 404 2.75 -1.09 14.04
C SER A 404 3.07 0.38 14.21
N ALA A 405 4.32 0.78 13.90
CA ALA A 405 4.75 2.18 13.86
C ALA A 405 4.49 2.85 12.51
N THR A 406 4.12 2.10 11.49
CA THR A 406 3.63 2.66 10.24
C THR A 406 2.13 2.89 10.38
N PRO A 407 1.66 4.13 10.48
CA PRO A 407 0.24 4.39 10.37
C PRO A 407 -0.19 4.03 8.95
N ILE A 408 -1.15 3.12 8.85
CA ILE A 408 -1.79 2.77 7.58
C ILE A 408 -3.19 3.37 7.65
N PRO A 409 -3.66 4.06 6.60
CA PRO A 409 -5.02 4.57 6.59
C PRO A 409 -6.03 3.50 7.00
N ARG A 410 -6.96 3.84 7.89
CA ARG A 410 -7.92 2.87 8.49
C ARG A 410 -8.64 2.02 7.45
N SER A 411 -9.00 2.62 6.32
CA SER A 411 -9.61 1.93 5.19
C SER A 411 -8.72 0.84 4.59
N LEU A 412 -7.43 1.12 4.44
CA LEU A 412 -6.46 0.15 3.95
C LEU A 412 -6.12 -0.89 5.02
N SER A 413 -6.06 -0.48 6.29
CA SER A 413 -5.86 -1.41 7.41
C SER A 413 -6.98 -2.45 7.50
N ILE A 414 -8.23 -2.04 7.29
CA ILE A 414 -9.39 -2.95 7.24
C ILE A 414 -9.26 -3.94 6.07
N ILE A 415 -8.69 -3.51 4.95
CA ILE A 415 -8.48 -4.37 3.79
C ILE A 415 -7.33 -5.35 4.05
N LEU A 416 -6.21 -4.86 4.59
CA LEU A 416 -5.03 -5.68 4.86
C LEU A 416 -5.22 -6.64 6.03
N TYR A 417 -5.85 -6.16 7.08
CA TYR A 417 -5.98 -6.83 8.38
C TYR A 417 -7.45 -6.99 8.79
N GLY A 418 -8.33 -7.29 7.83
CA GLY A 418 -9.78 -7.35 8.06
C GLY A 418 -10.25 -8.39 9.08
N ASP A 419 -9.35 -9.27 9.52
CA ASP A 419 -9.53 -10.23 10.61
C ASP A 419 -9.18 -9.67 12.00
N MET A 420 -8.58 -8.46 12.04
CA MET A 420 -8.15 -7.80 13.28
C MET A 420 -9.02 -6.59 13.61
N ASP A 421 -9.35 -6.43 14.87
CA ASP A 421 -9.88 -5.17 15.39
C ASP A 421 -8.77 -4.12 15.43
N ILE A 422 -9.10 -2.85 15.17
CA ILE A 422 -8.10 -1.78 15.02
C ILE A 422 -8.28 -0.75 16.13
N SER A 423 -7.19 -0.46 16.86
CA SER A 423 -7.06 0.70 17.74
C SER A 423 -5.99 1.65 17.23
N GLU A 424 -6.29 2.96 17.21
CA GLU A 424 -5.39 3.98 16.67
C GLU A 424 -4.97 4.97 17.76
N ILE A 425 -3.66 5.14 17.96
CA ILE A 425 -3.12 6.20 18.82
C ILE A 425 -2.73 7.39 17.94
N LYS A 426 -3.61 8.38 17.86
CA LYS A 426 -3.39 9.63 17.08
C LYS A 426 -2.74 10.74 17.89
N THR A 427 -2.74 10.63 19.21
CA THR A 427 -2.20 11.63 20.13
C THR A 427 -0.76 11.33 20.48
N MET A 428 0.07 12.36 20.51
CA MET A 428 1.47 12.24 20.95
C MET A 428 1.59 12.53 22.47
N PRO A 429 2.54 11.85 23.17
CA PRO A 429 2.83 12.17 24.57
C PRO A 429 3.26 13.63 24.75
N GLU A 430 2.90 14.22 25.91
CA GLU A 430 3.34 15.57 26.28
C GLU A 430 4.88 15.64 26.35
N GLY A 431 5.42 16.78 25.93
CA GLY A 431 6.87 17.02 25.92
C GLY A 431 7.59 16.59 24.64
N ARG A 432 6.93 15.88 23.72
CA ARG A 432 7.54 15.59 22.41
C ARG A 432 7.55 16.84 21.54
N GLN A 433 8.75 17.25 21.15
CA GLN A 433 8.92 18.44 20.30
C GLN A 433 8.67 18.10 18.82
N LYS A 434 8.11 19.09 18.10
CA LYS A 434 7.99 19.04 16.64
C LYS A 434 9.38 18.96 16.02
N ILE A 435 9.55 18.08 15.03
CA ILE A 435 10.79 17.96 14.28
C ILE A 435 10.72 18.92 13.10
N ASP A 436 11.64 19.88 13.05
CA ASP A 436 11.78 20.77 11.90
C ASP A 436 12.33 19.96 10.72
N THR A 437 11.63 19.99 9.59
CA THR A 437 12.02 19.22 8.41
C THR A 437 12.34 20.18 7.27
N TYR A 438 13.48 19.95 6.60
CA TYR A 438 13.94 20.74 5.45
C TYR A 438 14.25 19.82 4.28
N VAL A 439 13.78 20.20 3.09
CA VAL A 439 14.09 19.52 1.84
C VAL A 439 15.04 20.40 1.05
N LEU A 440 16.31 19.98 0.93
CA LEU A 440 17.42 20.73 0.37
C LEU A 440 18.08 19.93 -0.75
N THR A 441 18.72 20.61 -1.70
CA THR A 441 19.47 19.95 -2.76
C THR A 441 20.84 19.47 -2.24
N GLU A 442 21.38 18.39 -2.81
CA GLU A 442 22.74 17.94 -2.47
C GLU A 442 23.83 18.99 -2.80
N LYS A 443 23.54 19.99 -3.60
CA LYS A 443 24.44 21.13 -3.83
C LYS A 443 24.64 22.00 -2.58
N GLU A 444 23.75 21.90 -1.63
CA GLU A 444 23.77 22.66 -0.35
C GLU A 444 24.48 21.89 0.78
N MET A 445 25.22 20.79 0.46
CA MET A 445 25.88 19.94 1.47
C MET A 445 26.81 20.72 2.40
N ASP A 446 27.50 21.75 1.92
CA ASP A 446 28.37 22.59 2.79
C ASP A 446 27.56 23.31 3.86
N SER A 447 26.37 23.79 3.51
CA SER A 447 25.43 24.41 4.46
C SER A 447 24.88 23.40 5.46
N ILE A 448 24.51 22.20 4.97
CA ILE A 448 24.02 21.08 5.78
C ILE A 448 25.09 20.66 6.79
N ASN A 449 26.32 20.43 6.34
CA ASN A 449 27.45 20.05 7.20
C ASN A 449 27.81 21.17 8.18
N GLY A 450 27.70 22.44 7.77
CA GLY A 450 27.86 23.59 8.64
C GLY A 450 26.84 23.64 9.78
N PHE A 451 25.57 23.25 9.51
CA PHE A 451 24.55 23.11 10.55
C PHE A 451 24.89 21.95 11.49
N VAL A 452 25.21 20.76 10.96
CA VAL A 452 25.55 19.59 11.76
C VAL A 452 26.78 19.88 12.64
N ARG A 453 27.80 20.55 12.12
CA ARG A 453 29.00 20.92 12.89
C ARG A 453 28.65 21.77 14.12
N ARG A 454 27.71 22.71 14.01
CA ARG A 454 27.22 23.50 15.16
C ARG A 454 26.52 22.63 16.20
N GLU A 455 25.70 21.68 15.76
CA GLU A 455 25.04 20.75 16.67
C GLU A 455 26.05 19.86 17.41
N LEU A 456 27.07 19.34 16.70
CA LEU A 456 28.16 18.56 17.29
C LEU A 456 29.01 19.37 18.29
N GLN A 457 29.22 20.66 18.04
CA GLN A 457 29.88 21.58 18.99
C GLN A 457 29.04 21.79 20.25
N ASN A 458 27.73 21.75 20.15
CA ASN A 458 26.80 21.79 21.28
C ASN A 458 26.70 20.44 22.04
N GLY A 459 27.53 19.44 21.70
CA GLY A 459 27.52 18.12 22.32
C GLY A 459 26.36 17.24 21.87
N ARG A 460 25.71 17.55 20.73
CA ARG A 460 24.66 16.74 20.14
C ARG A 460 25.24 15.70 19.20
N GLN A 461 24.38 14.73 18.83
CA GLN A 461 24.74 13.65 17.90
C GLN A 461 23.89 13.74 16.62
N ALA A 462 24.43 13.21 15.54
CA ALA A 462 23.78 13.25 14.24
C ALA A 462 23.78 11.90 13.52
N TYR A 463 22.70 11.63 12.78
CA TYR A 463 22.61 10.53 11.83
C TYR A 463 22.80 11.04 10.41
N TYR A 464 23.50 10.25 9.58
CA TYR A 464 23.51 10.34 8.12
C TYR A 464 23.02 9.02 7.53
N VAL A 465 21.95 9.06 6.75
CA VAL A 465 21.29 7.86 6.23
C VAL A 465 21.38 7.83 4.71
N CYS A 466 21.90 6.73 4.16
CA CYS A 466 21.96 6.47 2.72
C CYS A 466 20.90 5.43 2.32
N PRO A 467 20.32 5.51 1.11
CA PRO A 467 19.40 4.48 0.60
C PRO A 467 20.15 3.16 0.31
N LEU A 468 19.43 2.04 0.38
CA LEU A 468 19.84 0.77 -0.20
C LEU A 468 19.35 0.68 -1.65
N ILE A 469 20.16 0.22 -2.59
CA ILE A 469 19.77 -0.04 -3.99
C ILE A 469 19.64 -1.55 -4.18
N GLU A 470 18.46 -2.05 -4.45
CA GLU A 470 18.17 -3.49 -4.61
C GLU A 470 18.92 -4.16 -5.78
N GLU A 471 19.37 -3.37 -6.78
CA GLU A 471 20.03 -3.92 -7.98
C GLU A 471 21.57 -4.00 -7.92
N SER A 472 22.22 -3.39 -6.93
CA SER A 472 23.69 -3.55 -6.76
C SER A 472 24.15 -3.28 -5.32
N GLU A 473 24.11 -4.30 -4.47
CA GLU A 473 24.66 -4.26 -3.10
C GLU A 473 26.11 -3.71 -3.02
N LYS A 474 26.88 -3.78 -4.11
CA LYS A 474 28.24 -3.24 -4.19
C LYS A 474 28.28 -1.71 -4.35
N SER A 475 27.32 -1.09 -5.06
CA SER A 475 27.33 0.36 -5.29
C SER A 475 26.88 1.13 -4.04
N ASP A 476 26.04 0.56 -3.21
CA ASP A 476 25.46 1.19 -2.01
C ASP A 476 26.42 1.22 -0.84
N LEU A 477 27.17 0.12 -0.68
CA LEU A 477 28.27 0.07 0.26
C LEU A 477 29.33 1.10 -0.10
N ASN A 478 29.62 1.27 -1.39
CA ASN A 478 30.56 2.29 -1.84
C ASN A 478 30.06 3.70 -1.49
N SER A 479 28.79 4.01 -1.72
CA SER A 479 28.24 5.35 -1.42
C SER A 479 28.19 5.66 0.08
N ALA A 480 27.81 4.71 0.94
CA ALA A 480 27.83 4.89 2.38
C ALA A 480 29.26 4.96 2.94
N THR A 481 30.18 4.17 2.38
CA THR A 481 31.60 4.18 2.76
C THR A 481 32.27 5.48 2.30
N GLU A 482 32.01 5.93 1.09
CA GLU A 482 32.52 7.21 0.58
C GLU A 482 32.00 8.39 1.41
N LEU A 483 30.72 8.38 1.78
CA LEU A 483 30.16 9.39 2.67
C LEU A 483 30.83 9.35 4.05
N TYR A 484 31.02 8.16 4.61
CA TYR A 484 31.71 7.97 5.90
C TYR A 484 33.13 8.56 5.87
N GLU A 485 33.94 8.24 4.85
CA GLU A 485 35.29 8.77 4.73
C GLU A 485 35.31 10.30 4.56
N ARG A 486 34.37 10.85 3.78
CA ARG A 486 34.21 12.30 3.65
C ARG A 486 33.86 12.97 4.97
N LEU A 487 32.91 12.38 5.73
CA LEU A 487 32.47 12.97 7.00
C LEU A 487 33.53 12.86 8.10
N LYS A 488 34.40 11.85 8.07
CA LYS A 488 35.59 11.78 8.96
C LYS A 488 36.54 12.95 8.75
N VAL A 489 36.74 13.36 7.50
CA VAL A 489 37.57 14.53 7.16
C VAL A 489 36.82 15.82 7.53
N GLU A 490 35.55 15.90 7.19
CA GLU A 490 34.69 17.06 7.42
C GLU A 490 34.51 17.40 8.92
N PHE A 491 34.35 16.38 9.76
CA PHE A 491 34.16 16.50 11.20
C PHE A 491 35.43 16.08 11.98
N THR A 492 36.58 16.57 11.55
CA THR A 492 37.86 16.27 12.23
C THR A 492 37.78 16.53 13.74
N GLY A 493 38.19 15.57 14.55
CA GLY A 493 38.13 15.62 16.01
C GLY A 493 36.81 15.11 16.60
N LYS A 494 35.89 14.61 15.77
CA LYS A 494 34.65 13.95 16.16
C LYS A 494 34.67 12.48 15.81
N ASN A 495 34.01 11.65 16.60
CA ASN A 495 33.93 10.22 16.39
C ASN A 495 32.82 9.92 15.38
N VAL A 496 33.20 9.48 14.18
CA VAL A 496 32.28 9.04 13.11
C VAL A 496 32.32 7.52 13.02
N ALA A 497 31.16 6.87 12.98
CA ALA A 497 31.06 5.43 12.79
C ALA A 497 30.19 5.09 11.57
N LEU A 498 30.42 3.90 10.98
CA LEU A 498 29.67 3.38 9.86
C LEU A 498 28.91 2.12 10.27
N LEU A 499 27.61 2.07 9.97
CA LEU A 499 26.73 0.94 10.23
C LEU A 499 26.02 0.52 8.95
N THR A 500 26.28 -0.69 8.47
CA THR A 500 25.68 -1.22 7.24
C THR A 500 24.97 -2.56 7.47
N GLY A 501 24.25 -3.04 6.46
CA GLY A 501 23.63 -4.37 6.50
C GLY A 501 24.63 -5.53 6.66
N ARG A 502 25.90 -5.33 6.27
CA ARG A 502 26.98 -6.35 6.36
C ARG A 502 27.75 -6.34 7.68
N THR A 503 27.61 -5.30 8.47
CA THR A 503 28.20 -5.26 9.82
C THR A 503 27.63 -6.46 10.58
N ASP A 504 28.46 -7.23 11.24
CA ASP A 504 27.97 -8.37 12.03
C ASP A 504 27.14 -7.93 13.24
N ASP A 505 26.35 -8.81 13.78
CA ASP A 505 25.38 -8.44 14.82
C ASP A 505 26.04 -8.01 16.14
N GLU A 506 27.27 -8.46 16.44
CA GLU A 506 28.01 -8.03 17.63
C GLU A 506 28.54 -6.61 17.46
N GLU A 507 29.11 -6.34 16.30
CA GLU A 507 29.64 -5.03 15.96
C GLU A 507 28.49 -3.99 15.83
N LYS A 508 27.33 -4.38 15.25
CA LYS A 508 26.13 -3.54 15.23
C LYS A 508 25.71 -3.12 16.63
N GLU A 509 25.63 -4.08 17.53
CA GLU A 509 25.21 -3.85 18.91
C GLU A 509 26.20 -2.94 19.64
N LYS A 510 27.49 -3.16 19.44
CA LYS A 510 28.56 -2.32 20.01
C LYS A 510 28.46 -0.88 19.48
N ILE A 511 28.42 -0.68 18.17
CA ILE A 511 28.31 0.65 17.54
C ILE A 511 27.09 1.39 18.06
N MET A 512 25.96 0.71 18.18
CA MET A 512 24.72 1.33 18.64
C MET A 512 24.76 1.65 20.14
N THR A 513 25.41 0.83 20.95
CA THR A 513 25.62 1.11 22.37
C THR A 513 26.57 2.30 22.53
N ASP A 514 27.70 2.30 21.83
CA ASP A 514 28.66 3.40 21.83
C ASP A 514 28.02 4.73 21.36
N PHE A 515 27.11 4.67 20.39
CA PHE A 515 26.36 5.84 19.95
C PHE A 515 25.33 6.29 21.01
N LYS A 516 24.61 5.37 21.64
CA LYS A 516 23.68 5.67 22.73
C LYS A 516 24.41 6.32 23.93
N ASP A 517 25.60 5.84 24.25
CA ASP A 517 26.42 6.32 25.38
C ASP A 517 27.19 7.63 25.05
N GLY A 518 27.03 8.15 23.82
CA GLY A 518 27.66 9.40 23.39
C GLY A 518 29.14 9.28 23.02
N LEU A 519 29.66 8.08 22.87
CA LEU A 519 31.06 7.83 22.44
C LEU A 519 31.24 8.04 20.93
N ILE A 520 30.16 7.98 20.16
CA ILE A 520 30.11 8.26 18.72
C ILE A 520 29.27 9.54 18.52
N ASP A 521 29.82 10.53 17.83
CA ASP A 521 29.16 11.81 17.54
C ASP A 521 28.29 11.74 16.28
N VAL A 522 28.76 11.04 15.25
CA VAL A 522 28.07 10.92 13.96
C VAL A 522 27.96 9.47 13.55
N LEU A 523 26.76 9.01 13.27
CA LEU A 523 26.51 7.66 12.76
C LEU A 523 26.05 7.72 11.30
N VAL A 524 26.93 7.22 10.42
CA VAL A 524 26.60 6.99 9.00
C VAL A 524 26.00 5.61 8.87
N SER A 525 24.83 5.51 8.23
CA SER A 525 24.18 4.21 8.09
C SER A 525 23.40 4.08 6.79
N THR A 526 23.19 2.85 6.37
CA THR A 526 22.14 2.50 5.43
C THR A 526 20.79 2.41 6.17
N THR A 527 19.71 1.96 5.52
CA THR A 527 18.36 1.81 6.10
C THR A 527 18.25 0.93 7.35
N VAL A 528 19.35 0.28 7.78
CA VAL A 528 19.43 -0.54 9.01
C VAL A 528 19.05 0.24 10.29
N ILE A 529 19.14 1.59 10.26
CA ILE A 529 18.69 2.47 11.39
C ILE A 529 17.16 2.44 11.59
N GLU A 530 16.37 1.87 10.68
CA GLU A 530 14.92 1.69 10.91
C GLU A 530 14.62 0.89 12.20
N VAL A 531 15.63 0.30 12.81
CA VAL A 531 15.54 -0.47 14.07
C VAL A 531 15.65 0.43 15.29
N GLY A 532 14.60 0.59 15.97
CA GLY A 532 14.08 1.27 17.14
C GLY A 532 14.93 1.65 18.35
N ILE A 533 16.22 1.96 18.25
CA ILE A 533 16.98 2.45 19.41
C ILE A 533 16.61 3.89 19.71
N ASP A 534 16.40 4.15 20.99
CA ASP A 534 16.14 5.47 21.53
C ASP A 534 17.44 6.15 21.90
N VAL A 535 17.84 7.19 21.14
CA VAL A 535 19.03 8.00 21.43
C VAL A 535 18.60 9.46 21.63
N PRO A 536 18.29 9.86 22.87
CA PRO A 536 17.72 11.19 23.16
C PRO A 536 18.61 12.37 22.76
N ASN A 537 19.93 12.15 22.72
CA ASN A 537 20.90 13.19 22.36
C ASN A 537 21.12 13.34 20.83
N ALA A 538 20.60 12.43 20.01
CA ALA A 538 20.63 12.56 18.56
C ALA A 538 19.52 13.54 18.09
N THR A 539 19.91 14.77 17.80
CA THR A 539 19.00 15.86 17.44
C THR A 539 18.91 16.11 15.95
N THR A 540 19.84 15.59 15.17
CA THR A 540 19.89 15.83 13.73
C THR A 540 19.92 14.52 12.94
N ILE A 541 19.08 14.44 11.90
CA ILE A 541 19.14 13.38 10.90
C ILE A 541 19.24 13.99 9.51
N VAL A 542 20.23 13.56 8.74
CA VAL A 542 20.44 13.92 7.33
C VAL A 542 20.17 12.68 6.48
N ILE A 543 19.17 12.74 5.61
CA ILE A 543 18.79 11.64 4.71
C ILE A 543 19.28 11.99 3.32
N MET A 544 20.23 11.21 2.81
CA MET A 544 20.82 11.38 1.49
C MET A 544 19.95 10.75 0.40
N ASN A 545 19.94 11.35 -0.80
CA ASN A 545 19.14 10.87 -1.94
C ASN A 545 17.67 10.63 -1.57
N GLY A 546 17.04 11.58 -0.90
CA GLY A 546 15.67 11.46 -0.38
C GLY A 546 14.64 11.04 -1.41
N GLU A 547 14.88 11.31 -2.70
CA GLU A 547 14.03 10.89 -3.82
C GLU A 547 13.91 9.38 -3.98
N ARG A 548 14.81 8.61 -3.39
CA ARG A 548 14.82 7.14 -3.47
C ARG A 548 14.01 6.46 -2.36
N PHE A 549 13.62 7.20 -1.33
CA PHE A 549 12.83 6.68 -0.23
C PHE A 549 11.34 6.89 -0.45
N GLY A 550 10.52 5.97 0.05
CA GLY A 550 9.08 6.19 0.20
C GLY A 550 8.76 7.22 1.29
N LEU A 551 7.60 7.86 1.19
CA LEU A 551 7.18 8.83 2.21
C LEU A 551 7.07 8.21 3.60
N ALA A 552 6.54 6.98 3.69
CA ALA A 552 6.46 6.23 4.94
C ALA A 552 7.85 5.95 5.55
N GLN A 553 8.84 5.57 4.73
CA GLN A 553 10.22 5.36 5.17
C GLN A 553 10.87 6.66 5.65
N LEU A 554 10.71 7.75 4.90
CA LEU A 554 11.21 9.08 5.31
C LEU A 554 10.60 9.50 6.65
N HIS A 555 9.32 9.24 6.85
CA HIS A 555 8.64 9.53 8.11
C HIS A 555 9.18 8.69 9.28
N GLN A 556 9.44 7.39 9.08
CA GLN A 556 10.06 6.52 10.09
C GLN A 556 11.46 6.98 10.45
N LEU A 557 12.29 7.32 9.43
CA LEU A 557 13.63 7.86 9.63
C LEU A 557 13.60 9.18 10.38
N ARG A 558 12.72 10.11 10.02
CA ARG A 558 12.50 11.36 10.76
C ARG A 558 12.19 11.09 12.24
N GLY A 559 11.38 10.10 12.54
CA GLY A 559 11.02 9.70 13.90
C GLY A 559 12.18 9.14 14.74
N ARG A 560 13.40 8.98 14.17
CA ARG A 560 14.61 8.59 14.91
C ARG A 560 15.20 9.72 15.76
N VAL A 561 14.87 10.93 15.44
CA VAL A 561 15.20 12.12 16.26
C VAL A 561 13.94 12.66 16.96
N GLY A 562 14.08 13.67 17.82
CA GLY A 562 12.96 14.25 18.55
C GLY A 562 12.51 13.43 19.76
N ARG A 563 13.42 12.66 20.35
CA ARG A 563 13.17 11.81 21.53
C ARG A 563 13.72 12.37 22.84
N GLY A 564 14.44 13.46 22.77
CA GLY A 564 15.02 14.17 23.90
C GLY A 564 14.35 15.52 24.17
N GLN A 565 14.95 16.30 25.08
CA GLN A 565 14.48 17.62 25.46
C GLN A 565 14.85 18.71 24.45
N TYR A 566 15.72 18.40 23.49
CA TYR A 566 16.28 19.36 22.55
C TYR A 566 15.51 19.35 21.23
N LYS A 567 15.44 20.55 20.63
CA LYS A 567 14.83 20.71 19.31
C LYS A 567 15.57 19.88 18.29
N SER A 568 14.84 19.16 17.46
CA SER A 568 15.42 18.22 16.51
C SER A 568 15.11 18.59 15.08
N THR A 569 16.04 18.26 14.17
CA THR A 569 16.00 18.64 12.77
C THR A 569 16.16 17.41 11.87
N CYS A 570 15.30 17.30 10.85
CA CYS A 570 15.42 16.36 9.78
C CYS A 570 15.75 17.09 8.47
N ILE A 571 16.85 16.76 7.84
CA ILE A 571 17.26 17.33 6.56
C ILE A 571 17.21 16.21 5.51
N ILE A 572 16.43 16.44 4.45
CA ILE A 572 16.31 15.53 3.32
C ILE A 572 17.08 16.14 2.15
N ALA A 573 18.26 15.61 1.88
CA ALA A 573 19.09 15.99 0.75
C ALA A 573 18.67 15.22 -0.50
N HIS A 574 18.47 15.91 -1.63
CA HIS A 574 17.94 15.29 -2.84
C HIS A 574 18.62 15.78 -4.13
N ASN A 575 18.53 14.94 -5.18
CA ASN A 575 18.91 15.23 -6.56
C ASN A 575 17.71 15.12 -7.52
N ALA A 576 16.48 15.41 -7.03
CA ALA A 576 15.26 15.30 -7.84
C ALA A 576 15.35 16.17 -9.09
N LYS A 577 15.10 15.55 -10.27
CA LYS A 577 15.16 16.17 -11.59
C LYS A 577 13.80 16.62 -12.12
N ASN A 578 12.70 16.22 -11.48
CA ASN A 578 11.33 16.53 -11.88
C ASN A 578 10.54 17.15 -10.72
N ASP A 579 9.56 17.97 -11.06
CA ASP A 579 8.70 18.68 -10.10
C ASP A 579 7.81 17.75 -9.26
N GLU A 580 7.44 16.61 -9.82
CA GLU A 580 6.61 15.62 -9.14
C GLU A 580 7.34 15.02 -7.93
N THR A 581 8.58 14.54 -8.14
CA THR A 581 9.42 14.01 -7.05
C THR A 581 9.71 15.08 -5.99
N TYR A 582 9.99 16.31 -6.40
CA TYR A 582 10.21 17.42 -5.47
C TYR A 582 8.93 17.72 -4.65
N SER A 583 7.77 17.78 -5.31
CA SER A 583 6.48 18.00 -4.64
C SER A 583 6.19 16.90 -3.61
N ARG A 584 6.53 15.63 -3.94
CA ARG A 584 6.43 14.50 -3.03
C ARG A 584 7.26 14.71 -1.75
N LEU A 585 8.53 15.08 -1.88
CA LEU A 585 9.40 15.34 -0.73
C LEU A 585 8.88 16.51 0.13
N LYS A 586 8.29 17.53 -0.48
CA LYS A 586 7.68 18.65 0.25
C LYS A 586 6.47 18.24 1.12
N THR A 587 5.87 17.08 0.89
CA THR A 587 4.82 16.53 1.77
C THR A 587 5.36 16.27 3.18
N ILE A 588 6.56 15.68 3.30
CA ILE A 588 7.21 15.44 4.61
C ILE A 588 7.57 16.74 5.31
N GLU A 589 7.99 17.76 4.57
CA GLU A 589 8.33 19.07 5.14
C GLU A 589 7.08 19.78 5.72
N ARG A 590 5.93 19.63 5.07
CA ARG A 590 4.67 20.32 5.44
C ARG A 590 3.94 19.68 6.60
N SER A 591 4.12 18.39 6.85
CA SER A 591 3.37 17.66 7.87
C SER A 591 4.25 16.80 8.77
N ASN A 592 3.92 16.80 10.06
CA ASN A 592 4.46 15.85 11.04
C ASN A 592 3.48 14.69 11.33
N ASP A 593 2.29 14.70 10.75
CA ASP A 593 1.27 13.68 10.96
C ASP A 593 1.55 12.46 10.10
N GLY A 594 1.88 11.33 10.74
CA GLY A 594 2.20 10.07 10.07
C GLY A 594 1.01 9.47 9.30
N PHE A 595 -0.22 9.67 9.78
CA PHE A 595 -1.42 9.20 9.08
C PHE A 595 -1.67 9.99 7.78
N TYR A 596 -1.48 11.30 7.83
CA TYR A 596 -1.54 12.15 6.64
C TYR A 596 -0.47 11.76 5.61
N ILE A 597 0.78 11.57 6.06
CA ILE A 597 1.89 11.18 5.18
C ILE A 597 1.64 9.81 4.55
N ALA A 598 1.14 8.86 5.32
CA ALA A 598 0.79 7.53 4.80
C ALA A 598 -0.35 7.57 3.78
N MET A 599 -1.33 8.48 3.96
CA MET A 599 -2.40 8.70 2.99
C MET A 599 -1.86 9.28 1.68
N GLU A 600 -0.93 10.22 1.76
CA GLU A 600 -0.28 10.81 0.57
C GLU A 600 0.64 9.81 -0.13
N ASP A 601 1.35 8.94 0.62
CA ASP A 601 2.15 7.84 0.04
C ASP A 601 1.25 6.84 -0.72
N LEU A 602 0.10 6.50 -0.13
CA LEU A 602 -0.91 5.65 -0.75
C LEU A 602 -1.44 6.24 -2.07
N LYS A 603 -1.77 7.52 -2.08
CA LYS A 603 -2.25 8.21 -3.30
C LYS A 603 -1.23 8.17 -4.43
N GLN A 604 0.06 8.31 -4.11
CA GLN A 604 1.13 8.40 -5.10
C GLN A 604 1.60 7.04 -5.63
N ARG A 605 1.71 6.03 -4.77
CA ARG A 605 2.17 4.68 -5.14
C ARG A 605 1.05 3.79 -5.64
N GLY A 606 -0.17 4.12 -5.27
CA GLY A 606 -1.33 3.25 -5.42
C GLY A 606 -1.30 2.06 -4.43
N PRO A 607 -2.48 1.53 -4.11
CA PRO A 607 -2.62 0.46 -3.11
C PRO A 607 -1.97 -0.87 -3.53
N GLY A 608 -1.76 -1.08 -4.82
CA GLY A 608 -1.16 -2.31 -5.36
C GLY A 608 0.28 -2.56 -4.95
N GLU A 609 1.08 -1.51 -4.73
CA GLU A 609 2.45 -1.64 -4.20
C GLU A 609 2.46 -1.96 -2.70
N ILE A 610 1.59 -1.30 -1.94
CA ILE A 610 1.48 -1.49 -0.48
C ILE A 610 0.91 -2.87 -0.14
N LEU A 611 0.01 -3.38 -1.00
CA LEU A 611 -0.55 -4.73 -0.88
C LEU A 611 0.45 -5.85 -1.27
N GLY A 612 1.67 -5.52 -1.72
CA GLY A 612 2.64 -6.50 -2.22
C GLY A 612 2.25 -7.16 -3.54
N LEU A 613 1.17 -6.69 -4.18
CA LEU A 613 0.60 -7.30 -5.38
C LEU A 613 1.50 -7.18 -6.60
N LYS A 614 2.45 -6.23 -6.62
CA LYS A 614 3.43 -6.08 -7.72
C LYS A 614 4.60 -7.06 -7.62
N GLN A 615 5.05 -7.42 -6.42
CA GLN A 615 6.20 -8.34 -6.23
C GLN A 615 5.83 -9.81 -6.41
N SER A 616 4.57 -10.17 -6.16
CA SER A 616 4.11 -11.56 -6.21
C SER A 616 3.47 -11.96 -7.54
N GLY A 617 3.45 -11.08 -8.57
CA GLY A 617 2.70 -11.34 -9.81
C GLY A 617 1.18 -11.43 -9.61
N ALA A 618 0.69 -11.03 -8.44
CA ALA A 618 -0.71 -11.13 -8.06
C ALA A 618 -1.59 -10.14 -8.84
N GLN A 619 -2.79 -10.59 -9.13
CA GLN A 619 -3.74 -9.94 -10.01
C GLN A 619 -4.10 -8.53 -9.57
N LYS A 620 -4.00 -7.61 -10.53
CA LYS A 620 -4.57 -6.28 -10.45
C LYS A 620 -6.10 -6.40 -10.37
N PHE A 621 -6.75 -5.75 -9.40
CA PHE A 621 -8.20 -5.64 -9.37
C PHE A 621 -8.70 -5.09 -10.72
N LYS A 622 -9.81 -5.65 -11.21
CA LYS A 622 -10.28 -5.37 -12.58
C LYS A 622 -11.15 -4.11 -12.61
N PHE A 623 -11.89 -3.83 -11.53
CA PHE A 623 -12.86 -2.75 -11.43
C PHE A 623 -12.66 -1.88 -10.19
N LEU A 624 -12.16 -2.44 -9.09
CA LEU A 624 -11.97 -1.75 -7.82
C LEU A 624 -10.72 -0.88 -7.85
N ASP A 625 -10.91 0.40 -7.58
CA ASP A 625 -9.85 1.37 -7.36
C ASP A 625 -9.87 1.82 -5.89
N PHE A 626 -8.87 1.38 -5.13
CA PHE A 626 -8.78 1.70 -3.70
C PHE A 626 -8.61 3.19 -3.39
N GLU A 627 -8.16 4.01 -4.35
CA GLU A 627 -8.01 5.45 -4.15
C GLU A 627 -9.37 6.15 -4.16
N THR A 628 -10.24 5.73 -5.08
CA THR A 628 -11.54 6.40 -5.28
C THR A 628 -12.71 5.64 -4.65
N ASP A 629 -12.56 4.34 -4.34
CA ASP A 629 -13.66 3.44 -3.95
C ASP A 629 -13.66 3.03 -2.48
N LEU A 630 -12.95 3.76 -1.60
CA LEU A 630 -12.88 3.44 -0.17
C LEU A 630 -14.28 3.25 0.48
N ASN A 631 -15.24 4.10 0.12
CA ASN A 631 -16.62 3.99 0.62
C ASN A 631 -17.30 2.70 0.17
N ILE A 632 -16.99 2.23 -1.05
CA ILE A 632 -17.51 0.97 -1.60
C ILE A 632 -16.91 -0.20 -0.82
N VAL A 633 -15.60 -0.18 -0.58
CA VAL A 633 -14.89 -1.20 0.20
C VAL A 633 -15.44 -1.32 1.62
N MET A 634 -15.61 -0.19 2.31
CA MET A 634 -16.17 -0.15 3.67
C MET A 634 -17.60 -0.70 3.70
N ARG A 635 -18.42 -0.33 2.73
CA ARG A 635 -19.79 -0.83 2.61
C ARG A 635 -19.80 -2.35 2.39
N ALA A 636 -19.01 -2.83 1.45
CA ALA A 636 -18.90 -4.25 1.14
C ALA A 636 -18.41 -5.07 2.34
N LYS A 637 -17.47 -4.53 3.13
CA LYS A 637 -17.00 -5.15 4.37
C LYS A 637 -18.12 -5.26 5.42
N ASN A 638 -18.82 -4.15 5.69
CA ASN A 638 -19.92 -4.14 6.67
C ASN A 638 -21.03 -5.11 6.27
N ASP A 639 -21.39 -5.15 5.00
CA ASP A 639 -22.41 -6.08 4.48
C ASP A 639 -21.94 -7.53 4.57
N PHE A 640 -20.65 -7.79 4.32
CA PHE A 640 -20.07 -9.10 4.50
C PHE A 640 -20.08 -9.54 6.00
N ASP A 641 -19.72 -8.66 6.91
CA ASP A 641 -19.70 -8.93 8.35
C ASP A 641 -21.13 -9.21 8.90
N GLU A 642 -22.14 -8.61 8.31
CA GLU A 642 -23.54 -8.89 8.61
C GLU A 642 -23.97 -10.24 8.03
N TYR A 643 -23.67 -10.49 6.76
CA TYR A 643 -24.01 -11.70 6.04
C TYR A 643 -23.40 -12.96 6.68
N ILE A 644 -22.11 -12.93 7.03
CA ILE A 644 -21.38 -14.10 7.52
C ILE A 644 -21.88 -14.61 8.88
N LYS A 645 -22.61 -13.78 9.64
CA LYS A 645 -23.20 -14.20 10.94
C LYS A 645 -24.25 -15.30 10.78
N ASN A 646 -24.96 -15.30 9.63
CA ASN A 646 -26.07 -16.19 9.35
C ASN A 646 -25.80 -17.16 8.19
N ALA A 647 -24.68 -16.97 7.45
CA ALA A 647 -24.35 -17.76 6.29
C ALA A 647 -23.94 -19.20 6.67
N SER A 648 -24.40 -20.18 5.90
CA SER A 648 -23.99 -21.58 6.02
C SER A 648 -22.60 -21.81 5.38
N GLU A 649 -21.90 -22.84 5.81
CA GLU A 649 -20.60 -23.24 5.23
C GLU A 649 -20.71 -23.53 3.70
N ALA A 650 -21.86 -24.07 3.27
CA ALA A 650 -22.11 -24.35 1.85
C ALA A 650 -22.19 -23.07 1.03
N GLU A 651 -22.92 -22.04 1.51
CA GLU A 651 -23.02 -20.75 0.85
C GLU A 651 -21.67 -20.03 0.76
N VAL A 652 -20.87 -20.06 1.82
CA VAL A 652 -19.54 -19.47 1.84
C VAL A 652 -18.60 -20.19 0.85
N THR A 653 -18.70 -21.54 0.77
CA THR A 653 -17.89 -22.32 -0.18
C THR A 653 -18.28 -22.02 -1.62
N GLU A 654 -19.56 -21.85 -1.92
CA GLU A 654 -20.05 -21.45 -3.25
C GLU A 654 -19.52 -20.07 -3.62
N LEU A 655 -19.63 -19.09 -2.71
CA LEU A 655 -19.12 -17.75 -2.93
C LEU A 655 -17.59 -17.72 -3.10
N LYS A 656 -16.84 -18.58 -2.39
CA LYS A 656 -15.40 -18.73 -2.58
C LYS A 656 -15.06 -19.20 -3.99
N ASN A 657 -15.73 -20.26 -4.46
CA ASN A 657 -15.53 -20.76 -5.81
C ASN A 657 -15.84 -19.69 -6.87
N ASN A 658 -16.90 -18.90 -6.64
CA ASN A 658 -17.26 -17.80 -7.50
C ASN A 658 -16.27 -16.62 -7.43
N ALA A 659 -15.68 -16.38 -6.25
CA ALA A 659 -14.63 -15.36 -6.07
C ALA A 659 -13.38 -15.73 -6.88
N GLU A 660 -12.99 -17.00 -6.94
CA GLU A 660 -11.86 -17.47 -7.74
C GLU A 660 -12.05 -17.21 -9.24
N LEU A 661 -13.29 -17.14 -9.75
CA LEU A 661 -13.57 -16.81 -11.15
C LEU A 661 -13.27 -15.34 -11.48
N LEU A 662 -13.49 -14.42 -10.55
CA LEU A 662 -13.27 -12.99 -10.76
C LEU A 662 -11.88 -12.54 -10.31
N LEU A 663 -11.45 -12.98 -9.12
CA LEU A 663 -10.22 -12.56 -8.46
C LEU A 663 -9.03 -13.50 -8.75
N GLY A 664 -9.28 -14.69 -9.33
CA GLY A 664 -8.28 -15.74 -9.51
C GLY A 664 -7.98 -16.47 -8.19
N LYS A 665 -7.11 -17.48 -8.27
CA LYS A 665 -6.61 -18.17 -7.07
C LYS A 665 -5.62 -17.24 -6.38
N ILE A 666 -6.00 -16.71 -5.24
CA ILE A 666 -5.12 -15.90 -4.39
C ILE A 666 -4.40 -16.87 -3.46
N GLU A 667 -3.09 -17.04 -3.65
CA GLU A 667 -2.26 -17.83 -2.73
C GLU A 667 -2.29 -17.18 -1.33
N SER A 668 -2.35 -18.01 -0.28
CA SER A 668 -2.47 -17.59 1.12
C SER A 668 -1.36 -16.64 1.62
N GLY A 669 -0.28 -16.47 0.85
CA GLY A 669 0.82 -15.55 1.15
C GLY A 669 0.66 -14.13 0.61
N VAL A 670 -0.33 -13.84 -0.22
CA VAL A 670 -0.47 -12.56 -0.96
C VAL A 670 -1.47 -11.59 -0.28
N LEU A 671 -2.33 -12.10 0.59
CA LEU A 671 -3.37 -11.30 1.29
C LEU A 671 -2.98 -10.89 2.71
N ASN A 672 -1.68 -11.05 3.06
CA ASN A 672 -1.23 -10.82 4.43
C ASN A 672 -0.05 -9.86 4.51
#